data_1c9aef2155751653c46bedc3c86e4a01
#
_entry.id   1c9aef2155751653c46bedc3c86e4a01
#
_cell.length_a   1.000
_cell.length_b   1.000
_cell.length_c   1.000
_cell.angle_alpha   90.00
_cell.angle_beta   90.00
_cell.angle_gamma   90.00
#
_symmetry.space_group_name_H-M   'P 1'
#
loop_
_entity.id
_entity.type
_entity.pdbx_description
1 polymer ?
#
loop_
_entity_poly.entity_id
_entity_poly.type
_entity_poly.pdbx_seq_one_letter_code
_entity_poly.pdbx_strand_id
1 'polypeptide(L)'
;MRMPVKRIHAKLAMHGVGAALWIAASAAVWGQAPIVHPGAPGQPSHLLAADDATRIAEINYSPEDVRFMQDMIWHHHQALEMAALAPERTNNPKLLEVAHRIEATQSDEIRFMQKWLAERGQPAPDPVQHEAMHHTHMMAGMATPEQMAELAASHGTDFFRLFLTLMIHHHDGAVKMVADLLQLPGTAFDPLLFDFTNDITNEQTAEIQKMNALLATLSSDPRVGLAAGYEDAGEAISNLAHLSWLKRPPGFFDPDNPAELPKYHNRHHPLLSFMNTDMAFSGDLLVIGSFHGFNMYRLGKEGVPSLLSSVVCPGGQGDVSIVGNLVIMSVDQLTGRVDCGLQGVSEDVSAERFRGVRVFDISDRMRPVQVAAVQTCRGSHNNTVATGPGKDGRIIVFSSGTMVVRSEKELSGCVTGAPGDDHTSLYRIDVIEIPVNAPEKARLVGSPAVLADPNKGMAAGLWRGGDHGPGTQETSPTEHCHDITTFPERHIAAGACSGNGVLFDITDPLRPKRIDAAVDTHFSYWHSAAFNNDGTKVLFTDTWGSGTRPRCRAWDPLDWGANAIFDIVDGKLEFRSYFKMPAAQSEQENCVGHNGSLIPVPGRDIFVQAWHQGGVSVFDFTDSAHPVEIAFFDRGPINAEHLVLGGYWSAYWYAGRIYASEIFRGLDTFRLLPSKFLSENEIAAAALAQQGGRSNPQQQFPVTWPAEPVVARAYIDQLERDGAFPAEREGTLRRAGPCYRTPVERRARFETGESAQRVRADTDEIRQ
;
A
#
# COMPACT_ATOMS: atom_id res chain seq x y z
N MET A 1 -24.38 -58.93 -6.66
CA MET A 1 -25.28 -59.75 -7.48
C MET A 1 -24.48 -60.24 -8.68
N ARG A 2 -24.15 -61.56 -8.69
CA ARG A 2 -23.41 -62.22 -9.78
C ARG A 2 -24.41 -62.62 -10.85
N MET A 3 -24.00 -62.58 -12.15
CA MET A 3 -24.54 -63.48 -13.16
C MET A 3 -23.84 -63.25 -14.54
N PRO A 4 -23.89 -64.19 -15.48
CA PRO A 4 -22.82 -65.15 -15.71
C PRO A 4 -22.35 -65.16 -17.19
N VAL A 5 -21.24 -65.92 -17.40
CA VAL A 5 -20.61 -66.31 -18.67
C VAL A 5 -21.52 -67.13 -19.53
N LYS A 6 -21.55 -66.94 -20.87
CA LYS A 6 -22.00 -67.99 -21.82
C LYS A 6 -20.87 -68.29 -22.83
N ARG A 7 -20.44 -69.55 -22.79
CA ARG A 7 -19.66 -70.27 -23.80
C ARG A 7 -20.61 -70.73 -24.92
N ILE A 8 -20.15 -70.60 -26.17
CA ILE A 8 -20.73 -71.30 -27.27
C ILE A 8 -19.61 -72.07 -28.00
N HIS A 9 -19.79 -73.44 -28.08
CA HIS A 9 -19.00 -74.38 -28.87
C HIS A 9 -19.69 -74.51 -30.25
N ALA A 10 -18.88 -74.64 -31.29
CA ALA A 10 -19.32 -75.29 -32.52
C ALA A 10 -18.14 -76.00 -33.22
N LYS A 11 -18.49 -77.21 -33.75
CA LYS A 11 -17.64 -78.28 -34.14
C LYS A 11 -17.07 -78.22 -35.56
N LEU A 12 -15.97 -78.99 -35.68
CA LEU A 12 -15.26 -79.58 -36.83
C LEU A 12 -16.03 -79.81 -38.14
N ALA A 13 -15.31 -79.72 -39.22
CA ALA A 13 -15.26 -80.70 -40.30
C ALA A 13 -13.88 -80.68 -41.01
N MET A 14 -13.29 -81.89 -41.11
CA MET A 14 -12.04 -82.22 -41.81
C MET A 14 -12.26 -82.32 -43.32
N HIS A 15 -11.27 -81.94 -44.15
CA HIS A 15 -10.85 -82.71 -45.34
C HIS A 15 -9.35 -82.37 -45.61
N GLY A 16 -8.56 -83.38 -45.75
CA GLY A 16 -7.13 -83.35 -45.99
C GLY A 16 -6.75 -83.36 -47.46
N VAL A 17 -5.57 -82.86 -47.73
CA VAL A 17 -4.64 -83.36 -48.74
C VAL A 17 -3.22 -82.86 -48.36
N GLY A 18 -2.27 -83.77 -48.40
CA GLY A 18 -0.89 -83.51 -47.97
C GLY A 18 -0.01 -82.72 -48.92
N ALA A 19 0.97 -82.04 -48.36
CA ALA A 19 2.22 -81.69 -49.01
C ALA A 19 3.27 -81.47 -47.93
N ALA A 20 4.42 -82.13 -48.07
CA ALA A 20 5.54 -82.04 -47.22
C ALA A 20 6.11 -80.62 -47.23
N LEU A 21 6.23 -80.00 -46.09
CA LEU A 21 6.97 -78.76 -45.97
C LEU A 21 7.96 -78.78 -44.83
N TRP A 22 9.12 -78.37 -45.15
CA TRP A 22 10.27 -78.16 -44.31
C TRP A 22 9.91 -77.33 -43.08
N ILE A 23 10.25 -77.83 -41.90
CA ILE A 23 10.18 -77.05 -40.66
C ILE A 23 11.45 -76.21 -40.61
N ALA A 24 11.38 -74.98 -41.05
CA ALA A 24 12.31 -73.95 -40.65
C ALA A 24 11.87 -73.43 -39.26
N ALA A 25 12.64 -73.77 -38.26
CA ALA A 25 12.49 -73.18 -36.92
C ALA A 25 12.86 -71.68 -37.00
N SER A 26 11.88 -70.87 -37.18
CA SER A 26 12.03 -69.40 -36.96
C SER A 26 12.15 -69.16 -35.47
N ALA A 27 13.39 -69.03 -34.99
CA ALA A 27 13.65 -68.38 -33.71
C ALA A 27 12.99 -66.97 -33.75
N ALA A 28 11.97 -66.74 -33.03
CA ALA A 28 11.40 -65.42 -32.81
C ALA A 28 12.49 -64.60 -32.07
N VAL A 29 13.24 -63.84 -32.87
CA VAL A 29 14.07 -62.75 -32.32
C VAL A 29 13.07 -61.78 -31.74
N TRP A 30 12.97 -61.69 -30.44
CA TRP A 30 12.31 -60.60 -29.75
C TRP A 30 13.08 -59.35 -30.12
N GLY A 31 12.67 -58.69 -31.21
CA GLY A 31 13.21 -57.41 -31.64
C GLY A 31 12.90 -56.38 -30.54
N GLN A 32 13.91 -55.71 -30.11
CA GLN A 32 13.78 -54.55 -29.25
C GLN A 32 12.80 -53.57 -29.85
N ALA A 33 11.86 -53.05 -29.07
CA ALA A 33 10.95 -52.02 -29.54
C ALA A 33 11.74 -50.82 -30.14
N PRO A 34 11.29 -50.25 -31.27
CA PRO A 34 12.04 -49.21 -31.91
C PRO A 34 12.17 -47.97 -31.04
N ILE A 35 13.39 -47.43 -30.91
CA ILE A 35 13.63 -46.14 -30.28
C ILE A 35 13.50 -45.09 -31.37
N VAL A 36 12.53 -44.19 -31.20
CA VAL A 36 12.15 -43.21 -32.25
C VAL A 36 12.55 -41.81 -31.81
N HIS A 37 13.29 -41.09 -32.66
CA HIS A 37 13.54 -39.68 -32.52
C HIS A 37 12.64 -38.90 -33.45
N PRO A 38 11.69 -38.10 -32.94
CA PRO A 38 10.80 -37.30 -33.79
C PRO A 38 11.63 -36.17 -34.45
N GLY A 39 11.33 -35.84 -35.68
CA GLY A 39 11.86 -34.66 -36.36
C GLY A 39 11.19 -33.37 -35.86
N ALA A 40 11.57 -32.24 -36.45
CA ALA A 40 10.88 -30.98 -36.26
C ALA A 40 9.40 -31.08 -36.68
N PRO A 41 8.49 -30.22 -36.27
CA PRO A 41 7.09 -30.25 -36.66
C PRO A 41 6.94 -30.37 -38.19
N GLY A 42 6.29 -31.47 -38.64
CA GLY A 42 6.11 -31.78 -40.08
C GLY A 42 7.27 -32.56 -40.72
N GLN A 43 8.34 -32.87 -39.99
CA GLN A 43 9.43 -33.74 -40.47
C GLN A 43 9.21 -35.20 -40.03
N PRO A 44 9.67 -36.21 -40.82
CA PRO A 44 9.57 -37.60 -40.45
C PRO A 44 10.46 -37.92 -39.25
N SER A 45 10.01 -38.88 -38.40
CA SER A 45 10.83 -39.45 -37.36
C SER A 45 11.86 -40.43 -37.92
N HIS A 46 12.96 -40.63 -37.20
CA HIS A 46 14.00 -41.61 -37.51
C HIS A 46 14.31 -42.52 -36.32
N LEU A 47 14.87 -43.68 -36.55
CA LEU A 47 15.25 -44.64 -35.55
C LEU A 47 16.61 -44.30 -34.97
N LEU A 48 16.75 -44.42 -33.66
CA LEU A 48 18.02 -44.30 -32.96
C LEU A 48 18.52 -45.69 -32.50
N ALA A 49 19.83 -45.88 -32.52
CA ALA A 49 20.43 -46.95 -31.77
C ALA A 49 20.34 -46.66 -30.25
N ALA A 50 20.32 -47.70 -29.42
CA ALA A 50 20.21 -47.55 -27.97
C ALA A 50 21.33 -46.64 -27.40
N ASP A 51 22.57 -46.82 -27.89
CA ASP A 51 23.73 -46.00 -27.46
C ASP A 51 23.60 -44.53 -27.88
N ASP A 52 23.02 -44.26 -29.03
CA ASP A 52 22.76 -42.85 -29.47
C ASP A 52 21.61 -42.21 -28.68
N ALA A 53 20.64 -43.01 -28.28
CA ALA A 53 19.50 -42.54 -27.49
C ALA A 53 19.88 -42.20 -26.03
N THR A 54 21.03 -42.65 -25.56
CA THR A 54 21.55 -42.31 -24.23
C THR A 54 22.36 -41.00 -24.21
N ARG A 55 22.53 -40.36 -25.37
CA ARG A 55 23.22 -39.05 -25.41
C ARG A 55 22.32 -38.00 -24.83
N ILE A 56 22.82 -37.32 -23.78
CA ILE A 56 22.17 -36.15 -23.16
C ILE A 56 22.97 -34.91 -23.50
N ALA A 57 22.32 -33.79 -23.57
CA ALA A 57 22.94 -32.48 -23.74
C ALA A 57 23.90 -32.21 -22.58
N GLU A 58 25.01 -31.56 -22.85
CA GLU A 58 25.88 -31.08 -21.79
C GLU A 58 25.11 -30.07 -20.92
N ILE A 59 25.19 -30.26 -19.60
CA ILE A 59 24.61 -29.33 -18.64
C ILE A 59 25.62 -28.18 -18.50
N ASN A 60 25.18 -26.99 -18.92
CA ASN A 60 26.01 -25.78 -18.79
C ASN A 60 25.66 -25.08 -17.48
N TYR A 61 26.66 -24.55 -16.82
CA TYR A 61 26.55 -23.66 -15.67
C TYR A 61 27.41 -22.42 -15.90
N SER A 62 27.03 -21.30 -15.32
CA SER A 62 27.73 -20.02 -15.44
C SER A 62 28.73 -19.80 -14.28
N PRO A 63 29.67 -18.87 -14.41
CA PRO A 63 30.50 -18.42 -13.26
C PRO A 63 29.64 -17.82 -12.13
N GLU A 64 28.52 -17.22 -12.46
CA GLU A 64 27.55 -16.67 -11.52
C GLU A 64 26.86 -17.77 -10.72
N ASP A 65 26.55 -18.92 -11.35
CA ASP A 65 25.99 -20.10 -10.68
C ASP A 65 26.98 -20.66 -9.65
N VAL A 66 28.26 -20.73 -10.03
CA VAL A 66 29.32 -21.17 -9.10
C VAL A 66 29.47 -20.23 -7.92
N ARG A 67 29.45 -18.91 -8.17
CA ARG A 67 29.56 -17.91 -7.12
C ARG A 67 28.35 -18.00 -6.19
N PHE A 68 27.11 -18.07 -6.73
CA PHE A 68 25.92 -18.25 -5.94
C PHE A 68 26.00 -19.46 -5.00
N MET A 69 26.44 -20.62 -5.51
CA MET A 69 26.60 -21.83 -4.69
C MET A 69 27.67 -21.66 -3.59
N GLN A 70 28.76 -20.97 -3.90
CA GLN A 70 29.81 -20.67 -2.92
C GLN A 70 29.32 -19.68 -1.85
N ASP A 71 28.68 -18.59 -2.26
CA ASP A 71 28.17 -17.55 -1.36
C ASP A 71 27.06 -18.12 -0.47
N MET A 72 26.16 -18.95 -1.01
CA MET A 72 25.07 -19.55 -0.24
C MET A 72 25.56 -20.56 0.80
N ILE A 73 26.70 -21.23 0.59
CA ILE A 73 27.34 -22.06 1.64
C ILE A 73 27.69 -21.20 2.86
N TRP A 74 28.30 -20.03 2.64
CA TRP A 74 28.65 -19.11 3.72
C TRP A 74 27.40 -18.55 4.42
N HIS A 75 26.42 -18.19 3.60
CA HIS A 75 25.15 -17.66 4.09
C HIS A 75 24.49 -18.67 5.04
N HIS A 76 24.31 -19.92 4.61
CA HIS A 76 23.69 -20.99 5.41
C HIS A 76 24.49 -21.32 6.68
N HIS A 77 25.82 -21.22 6.62
CA HIS A 77 26.65 -21.46 7.80
C HIS A 77 26.33 -20.48 8.93
N GLN A 78 26.07 -19.19 8.64
CA GLN A 78 25.67 -18.24 9.67
C GLN A 78 24.34 -18.61 10.33
N ALA A 79 23.37 -19.14 9.58
CA ALA A 79 22.13 -19.64 10.17
C ALA A 79 22.38 -20.81 11.15
N LEU A 80 23.32 -21.71 10.82
CA LEU A 80 23.72 -22.79 11.74
C LEU A 80 24.37 -22.23 13.00
N GLU A 81 25.22 -21.19 12.89
CA GLU A 81 25.81 -20.51 14.05
C GLU A 81 24.74 -19.90 14.96
N MET A 82 23.75 -19.21 14.36
CA MET A 82 22.62 -18.66 15.13
C MET A 82 21.79 -19.76 15.79
N ALA A 83 21.47 -20.83 15.05
CA ALA A 83 20.66 -21.95 15.56
C ALA A 83 21.35 -22.69 16.73
N ALA A 84 22.67 -22.85 16.66
CA ALA A 84 23.48 -23.49 17.71
C ALA A 84 23.45 -22.75 19.06
N LEU A 85 23.14 -21.44 19.09
CA LEU A 85 22.99 -20.68 20.32
C LEU A 85 21.70 -21.00 21.06
N ALA A 86 20.64 -21.46 20.39
CA ALA A 86 19.30 -21.56 20.96
C ALA A 86 19.19 -22.47 22.20
N PRO A 87 19.80 -23.69 22.25
CA PRO A 87 19.62 -24.58 23.39
C PRO A 87 20.11 -24.01 24.73
N GLU A 88 21.12 -23.13 24.70
CA GLU A 88 21.70 -22.53 25.91
C GLU A 88 21.02 -21.19 26.30
N ARG A 89 20.25 -20.59 25.42
CA ARG A 89 19.72 -19.24 25.56
C ARG A 89 18.21 -19.19 25.81
N THR A 90 17.48 -20.27 25.46
CA THR A 90 16.03 -20.35 25.63
C THR A 90 15.56 -21.73 26.04
N ASN A 91 14.45 -21.79 26.77
CA ASN A 91 13.70 -23.01 27.04
C ASN A 91 12.34 -23.04 26.29
N ASN A 92 12.11 -22.11 25.36
CA ASN A 92 10.88 -22.07 24.59
C ASN A 92 10.85 -23.21 23.58
N PRO A 93 9.91 -24.19 23.70
CA PRO A 93 9.92 -25.37 22.85
C PRO A 93 9.68 -25.05 21.36
N LYS A 94 8.89 -24.01 21.05
CA LYS A 94 8.63 -23.61 19.66
C LYS A 94 9.87 -23.01 19.00
N LEU A 95 10.66 -22.21 19.75
CA LEU A 95 11.90 -21.68 19.21
C LEU A 95 12.96 -22.76 19.02
N LEU A 96 13.07 -23.70 19.95
CA LEU A 96 13.97 -24.85 19.82
C LEU A 96 13.60 -25.72 18.62
N GLU A 97 12.30 -25.92 18.34
CA GLU A 97 11.82 -26.63 17.15
C GLU A 97 12.23 -25.90 15.86
N VAL A 98 12.10 -24.57 15.81
CA VAL A 98 12.55 -23.75 14.68
C VAL A 98 14.07 -23.91 14.49
N ALA A 99 14.86 -23.72 15.54
CA ALA A 99 16.32 -23.85 15.46
C ALA A 99 16.78 -25.24 14.97
N HIS A 100 16.20 -26.33 15.49
CA HIS A 100 16.51 -27.68 15.04
C HIS A 100 16.12 -27.94 13.58
N ARG A 101 15.00 -27.40 13.11
CA ARG A 101 14.60 -27.55 11.71
C ARG A 101 15.59 -26.83 10.81
N ILE A 102 15.96 -25.59 11.12
CA ILE A 102 16.95 -24.80 10.38
C ILE A 102 18.29 -25.53 10.35
N GLU A 103 18.76 -26.07 11.48
CA GLU A 103 19.99 -26.85 11.57
C GLU A 103 19.96 -28.05 10.60
N ALA A 104 18.86 -28.81 10.59
CA ALA A 104 18.72 -29.97 9.74
C ALA A 104 18.69 -29.61 8.26
N THR A 105 17.81 -28.68 7.85
CA THR A 105 17.60 -28.28 6.46
C THR A 105 18.86 -27.64 5.88
N GLN A 106 19.42 -26.63 6.54
CA GLN A 106 20.54 -25.88 5.99
C GLN A 106 21.85 -26.67 6.01
N SER A 107 22.00 -27.65 6.92
CA SER A 107 23.12 -28.60 6.84
C SER A 107 23.02 -29.52 5.61
N ASP A 108 21.80 -29.93 5.24
CA ASP A 108 21.58 -30.76 4.04
C ASP A 108 21.83 -29.93 2.76
N GLU A 109 21.38 -28.70 2.72
CA GLU A 109 21.60 -27.77 1.62
C GLU A 109 23.09 -27.43 1.42
N ILE A 110 23.84 -27.19 2.49
CA ILE A 110 25.29 -27.03 2.41
C ILE A 110 25.96 -28.26 1.77
N ARG A 111 25.57 -29.48 2.20
CA ARG A 111 26.11 -30.71 1.61
C ARG A 111 25.78 -30.86 0.12
N PHE A 112 24.57 -30.47 -0.26
CA PHE A 112 24.15 -30.45 -1.66
C PHE A 112 25.02 -29.49 -2.48
N MET A 113 25.20 -28.25 -2.03
CA MET A 113 26.00 -27.24 -2.71
C MET A 113 27.48 -27.67 -2.84
N GLN A 114 28.08 -28.22 -1.79
CA GLN A 114 29.43 -28.75 -1.80
C GLN A 114 29.58 -29.87 -2.83
N LYS A 115 28.62 -30.80 -2.88
CA LYS A 115 28.59 -31.90 -3.85
C LYS A 115 28.43 -31.35 -5.27
N TRP A 116 27.50 -30.40 -5.51
CA TRP A 116 27.28 -29.78 -6.82
C TRP A 116 28.56 -29.12 -7.36
N LEU A 117 29.28 -28.38 -6.51
CA LEU A 117 30.58 -27.75 -6.84
C LEU A 117 31.64 -28.79 -7.15
N ALA A 118 31.80 -29.82 -6.32
CA ALA A 118 32.77 -30.88 -6.48
C ALA A 118 32.59 -31.66 -7.79
N GLU A 119 31.33 -32.01 -8.13
CA GLU A 119 30.99 -32.72 -9.39
C GLU A 119 31.35 -31.91 -10.65
N ARG A 120 31.47 -30.59 -10.52
CA ARG A 120 31.83 -29.65 -11.59
C ARG A 120 33.29 -29.17 -11.51
N GLY A 121 34.08 -29.79 -10.60
CA GLY A 121 35.49 -29.43 -10.40
C GLY A 121 35.72 -28.03 -9.85
N GLN A 122 34.69 -27.45 -9.25
CA GLN A 122 34.73 -26.12 -8.64
C GLN A 122 35.09 -26.23 -7.15
N PRO A 123 35.86 -25.28 -6.60
CA PRO A 123 36.22 -25.30 -5.19
C PRO A 123 34.97 -24.97 -4.34
N ALA A 124 34.73 -25.81 -3.32
CA ALA A 124 33.79 -25.48 -2.28
C ALA A 124 34.50 -24.71 -1.16
N PRO A 125 33.94 -23.58 -0.68
CA PRO A 125 34.53 -22.89 0.45
C PRO A 125 34.47 -23.72 1.73
N ASP A 126 35.46 -23.54 2.60
CA ASP A 126 35.44 -24.09 3.95
C ASP A 126 34.64 -23.10 4.85
N PRO A 127 33.49 -23.48 5.33
CA PRO A 127 32.64 -22.57 6.11
C PRO A 127 33.28 -22.09 7.42
N VAL A 128 34.27 -22.82 7.96
CA VAL A 128 34.97 -22.47 9.22
C VAL A 128 36.08 -21.41 9.05
N GLN A 129 36.54 -21.17 7.81
CA GLN A 129 37.63 -20.22 7.55
C GLN A 129 37.17 -18.78 7.25
N HIS A 130 35.92 -18.45 7.49
CA HIS A 130 35.28 -17.19 7.09
C HIS A 130 35.76 -15.93 7.81
N GLU A 131 36.32 -15.99 9.02
CA GLU A 131 36.69 -14.81 9.81
C GLU A 131 37.58 -13.78 9.08
N ALA A 132 38.32 -14.22 8.04
CA ALA A 132 39.22 -13.35 7.27
C ALA A 132 38.53 -12.61 6.10
N MET A 133 37.31 -12.98 5.67
CA MET A 133 36.63 -12.42 4.50
C MET A 133 35.42 -11.52 4.83
N HIS A 134 34.98 -11.40 6.09
CA HIS A 134 33.88 -10.57 6.53
C HIS A 134 33.98 -9.08 6.18
N HIS A 135 35.09 -8.60 5.70
CA HIS A 135 35.30 -7.17 5.41
C HIS A 135 35.12 -6.76 3.94
N THR A 136 34.80 -7.68 3.03
CA THR A 136 34.79 -7.34 1.60
C THR A 136 33.46 -7.50 0.87
N HIS A 137 32.52 -8.37 1.31
CA HIS A 137 31.17 -8.48 0.73
C HIS A 137 30.18 -8.98 1.77
N MET A 138 29.32 -8.08 2.26
CA MET A 138 28.12 -8.45 3.00
C MET A 138 27.06 -8.98 2.02
N MET A 139 26.73 -10.28 2.13
CA MET A 139 25.60 -10.85 1.40
C MET A 139 24.28 -10.37 1.96
N ALA A 140 23.23 -10.37 1.12
CA ALA A 140 21.92 -9.92 1.53
C ALA A 140 21.42 -10.70 2.76
N GLY A 141 20.91 -10.00 3.75
CA GLY A 141 20.29 -10.59 4.94
C GLY A 141 21.24 -11.13 6.02
N MET A 142 22.54 -11.18 5.80
CA MET A 142 23.47 -11.63 6.83
C MET A 142 23.50 -10.70 8.03
N ALA A 143 23.51 -11.30 9.23
CA ALA A 143 23.72 -10.57 10.47
C ALA A 143 25.17 -10.06 10.56
N THR A 144 25.32 -8.81 11.06
CA THR A 144 26.66 -8.24 11.29
C THR A 144 27.36 -8.91 12.48
N PRO A 145 28.71 -8.79 12.59
CA PRO A 145 29.41 -9.30 13.76
C PRO A 145 28.88 -8.75 15.09
N GLU A 146 28.46 -7.48 15.11
CA GLU A 146 27.88 -6.84 16.27
C GLU A 146 26.51 -7.45 16.64
N GLN A 147 25.66 -7.73 15.61
CA GLN A 147 24.37 -8.38 15.81
C GLN A 147 24.54 -9.83 16.29
N MET A 148 25.52 -10.57 15.76
CA MET A 148 25.85 -11.92 16.23
C MET A 148 26.33 -11.91 17.68
N ALA A 149 27.17 -10.93 18.05
CA ALA A 149 27.63 -10.75 19.43
C ALA A 149 26.46 -10.40 20.38
N GLU A 150 25.56 -9.53 19.97
CA GLU A 150 24.35 -9.19 20.72
C GLU A 150 23.45 -10.41 20.91
N LEU A 151 23.23 -11.20 19.85
CA LEU A 151 22.45 -12.44 19.90
C LEU A 151 23.09 -13.43 20.89
N ALA A 152 24.40 -13.62 20.82
CA ALA A 152 25.13 -14.51 21.73
C ALA A 152 25.08 -14.07 23.19
N ALA A 153 24.95 -12.77 23.46
CA ALA A 153 24.84 -12.21 24.81
C ALA A 153 23.41 -12.22 25.36
N SER A 154 22.39 -12.31 24.50
CA SER A 154 20.98 -12.25 24.89
C SER A 154 20.46 -13.58 25.44
N HIS A 155 19.36 -13.56 26.24
CA HIS A 155 18.74 -14.73 26.86
C HIS A 155 17.22 -14.57 26.95
N GLY A 156 16.48 -15.67 27.09
CA GLY A 156 15.04 -15.67 27.34
C GLY A 156 14.24 -14.99 26.22
N THR A 157 13.39 -14.04 26.57
CA THR A 157 12.52 -13.34 25.61
C THR A 157 13.31 -12.43 24.68
N ASP A 158 14.40 -11.81 25.14
CA ASP A 158 15.23 -10.95 24.30
C ASP A 158 15.98 -11.77 23.25
N PHE A 159 16.54 -12.93 23.65
CA PHE A 159 17.09 -13.88 22.70
C PHE A 159 16.04 -14.35 21.68
N PHE A 160 14.85 -14.69 22.17
CA PHE A 160 13.75 -15.15 21.33
C PHE A 160 13.40 -14.13 20.24
N ARG A 161 13.24 -12.87 20.63
CA ARG A 161 12.96 -11.76 19.71
C ARG A 161 14.09 -11.58 18.70
N LEU A 162 15.31 -11.43 19.19
CA LEU A 162 16.46 -11.11 18.35
C LEU A 162 16.80 -12.27 17.40
N PHE A 163 16.74 -13.52 17.86
CA PHE A 163 16.93 -14.70 17.04
C PHE A 163 15.95 -14.73 15.86
N LEU A 164 14.65 -14.57 16.13
CA LEU A 164 13.64 -14.59 15.07
C LEU A 164 13.83 -13.42 14.09
N THR A 165 14.10 -12.23 14.61
CA THR A 165 14.32 -11.05 13.75
C THR A 165 15.51 -11.25 12.82
N LEU A 166 16.66 -11.65 13.33
CA LEU A 166 17.86 -11.87 12.53
C LEU A 166 17.69 -13.05 11.56
N MET A 167 17.07 -14.15 12.00
CA MET A 167 16.87 -15.33 11.16
C MET A 167 15.85 -15.06 10.02
N ILE A 168 14.83 -14.26 10.27
CA ILE A 168 13.88 -13.81 9.22
C ILE A 168 14.61 -12.96 8.16
N HIS A 169 15.41 -11.99 8.59
CA HIS A 169 16.21 -11.18 7.66
C HIS A 169 17.19 -12.02 6.88
N HIS A 170 17.82 -13.00 7.53
CA HIS A 170 18.73 -13.93 6.89
C HIS A 170 18.04 -14.75 5.80
N HIS A 171 16.87 -15.31 6.07
CA HIS A 171 16.09 -16.07 5.09
C HIS A 171 15.59 -15.19 3.93
N ASP A 172 15.12 -13.98 4.22
CA ASP A 172 14.72 -13.00 3.19
C ASP A 172 15.90 -12.66 2.27
N GLY A 173 17.12 -12.57 2.85
CA GLY A 173 18.36 -12.40 2.11
C GLY A 173 18.66 -13.55 1.15
N ALA A 174 18.47 -14.80 1.57
CA ALA A 174 18.65 -15.96 0.70
C ALA A 174 17.66 -15.97 -0.47
N VAL A 175 16.38 -15.65 -0.21
CA VAL A 175 15.36 -15.51 -1.27
C VAL A 175 15.74 -14.40 -2.25
N LYS A 176 16.28 -13.28 -1.75
CA LYS A 176 16.79 -12.21 -2.60
C LYS A 176 17.98 -12.67 -3.45
N MET A 177 18.94 -13.39 -2.88
CA MET A 177 20.10 -13.91 -3.63
C MET A 177 19.65 -14.84 -4.77
N VAL A 178 18.64 -15.67 -4.55
CA VAL A 178 18.03 -16.48 -5.62
C VAL A 178 17.40 -15.59 -6.69
N ALA A 179 16.62 -14.60 -6.30
CA ALA A 179 15.98 -13.68 -7.24
C ALA A 179 17.00 -12.92 -8.08
N ASP A 180 18.09 -12.45 -7.46
CA ASP A 180 19.18 -11.74 -8.15
C ASP A 180 19.89 -12.67 -9.16
N LEU A 181 20.17 -13.93 -8.80
CA LEU A 181 20.72 -14.92 -9.72
C LEU A 181 19.82 -15.11 -10.95
N LEU A 182 18.53 -15.37 -10.72
CA LEU A 182 17.57 -15.67 -11.80
C LEU A 182 17.29 -14.48 -12.74
N GLN A 183 17.66 -13.26 -12.37
CA GLN A 183 17.59 -12.09 -13.24
C GLN A 183 18.79 -12.00 -14.21
N LEU A 184 19.89 -12.71 -13.95
CA LEU A 184 21.07 -12.68 -14.81
C LEU A 184 20.89 -13.58 -16.02
N PRO A 185 21.13 -13.10 -17.26
CA PRO A 185 21.02 -13.92 -18.45
C PRO A 185 22.04 -15.08 -18.44
N GLY A 186 21.57 -16.30 -18.66
CA GLY A 186 22.40 -17.47 -18.78
C GLY A 186 22.70 -18.23 -17.48
N THR A 187 22.04 -17.84 -16.39
CA THR A 187 22.16 -18.52 -15.09
C THR A 187 21.08 -19.59 -14.89
N ALA A 188 21.30 -20.49 -13.96
CA ALA A 188 20.36 -21.55 -13.54
C ALA A 188 19.86 -22.44 -14.71
N PHE A 189 20.66 -22.67 -15.76
CA PHE A 189 20.35 -23.63 -16.81
C PHE A 189 20.60 -25.08 -16.38
N ASP A 190 21.39 -25.28 -15.33
CA ASP A 190 21.56 -26.59 -14.69
C ASP A 190 20.23 -26.95 -13.98
N PRO A 191 19.54 -28.04 -14.36
CA PRO A 191 18.26 -28.42 -13.76
C PRO A 191 18.32 -28.62 -12.25
N LEU A 192 19.42 -29.17 -11.73
CA LEU A 192 19.61 -29.39 -10.29
C LEU A 192 19.76 -28.06 -9.54
N LEU A 193 20.47 -27.08 -10.15
CA LEU A 193 20.55 -25.75 -9.57
C LEU A 193 19.20 -25.02 -9.63
N PHE A 194 18.48 -25.13 -10.75
CA PHE A 194 17.17 -24.51 -10.90
C PHE A 194 16.16 -25.05 -9.87
N ASP A 195 16.08 -26.38 -9.71
CA ASP A 195 15.24 -27.01 -8.70
C ASP A 195 15.65 -26.55 -7.29
N PHE A 196 16.95 -26.52 -7.00
CA PHE A 196 17.46 -26.06 -5.72
C PHE A 196 17.11 -24.58 -5.42
N THR A 197 17.16 -23.69 -6.42
CA THR A 197 16.73 -22.30 -6.23
C THR A 197 15.23 -22.19 -5.90
N ASN A 198 14.40 -23.05 -6.49
CA ASN A 198 12.99 -23.13 -6.17
C ASN A 198 12.76 -23.66 -4.74
N ASP A 199 13.50 -24.69 -4.33
CA ASP A 199 13.42 -25.26 -2.99
C ASP A 199 13.78 -24.21 -1.94
N ILE A 200 14.92 -23.51 -2.08
CA ILE A 200 15.30 -22.40 -1.19
C ILE A 200 14.19 -21.36 -1.11
N THR A 201 13.65 -20.91 -2.26
CA THR A 201 12.60 -19.88 -2.28
C THR A 201 11.37 -20.33 -1.52
N ASN A 202 10.88 -21.55 -1.75
CA ASN A 202 9.67 -22.07 -1.16
C ASN A 202 9.84 -22.37 0.34
N GLU A 203 10.91 -23.04 0.72
CA GLU A 203 11.13 -23.47 2.11
C GLU A 203 11.43 -22.27 3.00
N GLN A 204 12.34 -21.38 2.58
CA GLN A 204 12.68 -20.21 3.38
C GLN A 204 11.52 -19.21 3.49
N THR A 205 10.72 -19.03 2.44
CA THR A 205 9.48 -18.24 2.54
C THR A 205 8.51 -18.84 3.55
N ALA A 206 8.31 -20.15 3.55
CA ALA A 206 7.45 -20.81 4.53
C ALA A 206 8.00 -20.72 5.98
N GLU A 207 9.32 -20.74 6.13
CA GLU A 207 9.95 -20.55 7.44
C GLU A 207 9.83 -19.11 7.94
N ILE A 208 10.00 -18.10 7.07
CA ILE A 208 9.74 -16.69 7.39
C ILE A 208 8.32 -16.51 7.93
N GLN A 209 7.31 -17.08 7.27
CA GLN A 209 5.92 -16.98 7.71
C GLN A 209 5.72 -17.57 9.12
N LYS A 210 6.29 -18.74 9.39
CA LYS A 210 6.21 -19.37 10.72
C LYS A 210 6.93 -18.56 11.79
N MET A 211 8.12 -18.06 11.47
CA MET A 211 8.90 -17.23 12.39
C MET A 211 8.23 -15.86 12.65
N ASN A 212 7.64 -15.23 11.63
CA ASN A 212 6.86 -14.00 11.79
C ASN A 212 5.65 -14.23 12.72
N ALA A 213 4.88 -15.30 12.50
CA ALA A 213 3.75 -15.64 13.36
C ALA A 213 4.21 -15.86 14.82
N LEU A 214 5.38 -16.50 15.01
CA LEU A 214 5.93 -16.74 16.34
C LEU A 214 6.44 -15.44 16.97
N LEU A 215 7.10 -14.57 16.23
CA LEU A 215 7.56 -13.26 16.66
C LEU A 215 6.38 -12.35 17.06
N ALA A 216 5.31 -12.38 16.27
CA ALA A 216 4.09 -11.64 16.55
C ALA A 216 3.47 -12.00 17.92
N THR A 217 3.61 -13.27 18.37
CA THR A 217 3.10 -13.69 19.70
C THR A 217 3.74 -12.97 20.88
N LEU A 218 4.84 -12.24 20.66
CA LEU A 218 5.48 -11.43 21.69
C LEU A 218 4.82 -10.05 21.87
N SER A 219 3.92 -9.67 20.98
CA SER A 219 3.14 -8.45 21.09
C SER A 219 1.93 -8.65 21.99
N SER A 220 1.65 -7.64 22.84
CA SER A 220 0.40 -7.57 23.59
C SER A 220 -0.69 -6.76 22.89
N ASP A 221 -0.44 -6.29 21.67
CA ASP A 221 -1.40 -5.51 20.88
C ASP A 221 -2.58 -6.40 20.48
N PRO A 222 -3.84 -6.00 20.80
CA PRO A 222 -5.02 -6.83 20.53
C PRO A 222 -5.33 -7.01 19.04
N ARG A 223 -4.68 -6.29 18.16
CA ARG A 223 -4.80 -6.43 16.68
C ARG A 223 -4.03 -7.64 16.15
N VAL A 224 -3.07 -8.15 16.92
CA VAL A 224 -2.22 -9.25 16.45
C VAL A 224 -3.00 -10.56 16.41
N GLY A 225 -3.01 -11.20 15.24
CA GLY A 225 -3.59 -12.53 15.06
C GLY A 225 -5.13 -12.54 15.05
N LEU A 226 -5.76 -11.47 14.61
CA LEU A 226 -7.20 -11.42 14.39
C LEU A 226 -7.63 -12.52 13.39
N ALA A 227 -8.78 -13.13 13.65
CA ALA A 227 -9.34 -14.15 12.77
C ALA A 227 -9.67 -13.58 11.40
N ALA A 228 -9.30 -14.30 10.35
CA ALA A 228 -9.62 -13.94 8.97
C ALA A 228 -11.10 -14.14 8.67
N GLY A 229 -11.66 -13.34 7.78
CA GLY A 229 -13.02 -13.48 7.29
C GLY A 229 -13.46 -12.26 6.47
N TYR A 230 -14.34 -12.47 5.50
CA TYR A 230 -14.88 -11.36 4.70
C TYR A 230 -15.91 -10.54 5.48
N GLU A 231 -16.85 -11.21 6.16
CA GLU A 231 -17.92 -10.60 6.96
C GLU A 231 -17.78 -10.84 8.46
N ASP A 232 -17.04 -11.86 8.85
CA ASP A 232 -16.94 -12.40 10.20
C ASP A 232 -15.50 -12.41 10.73
N ALA A 233 -14.62 -11.59 10.16
CA ALA A 233 -13.27 -11.39 10.66
C ALA A 233 -13.29 -10.92 12.12
N GLY A 234 -12.25 -11.29 12.88
CA GLY A 234 -12.02 -10.74 14.22
C GLY A 234 -11.81 -9.24 14.17
N GLU A 235 -12.23 -8.53 15.23
CA GLU A 235 -12.09 -7.08 15.32
C GLU A 235 -11.36 -6.68 16.60
N ALA A 236 -10.56 -5.62 16.52
CA ALA A 236 -9.93 -4.95 17.66
C ALA A 236 -10.21 -3.45 17.58
N ILE A 237 -10.60 -2.84 18.69
CA ILE A 237 -10.95 -1.44 18.76
C ILE A 237 -10.47 -0.82 20.08
N SER A 238 -9.96 0.41 20.01
CA SER A 238 -9.55 1.17 21.19
C SER A 238 -9.89 2.64 21.01
N ASN A 239 -10.53 3.24 22.01
CA ASN A 239 -10.93 4.65 22.08
C ASN A 239 -11.82 5.13 20.90
N LEU A 240 -12.42 4.20 20.18
CA LEU A 240 -13.43 4.42 19.14
C LEU A 240 -14.71 3.64 19.49
N ALA A 241 -15.84 4.11 19.00
CA ALA A 241 -17.08 3.35 18.91
C ALA A 241 -17.40 3.12 17.44
N HIS A 242 -17.55 1.85 17.03
CA HIS A 242 -18.04 1.48 15.71
C HIS A 242 -19.55 1.71 15.66
N LEU A 243 -20.00 2.59 14.78
CA LEU A 243 -21.42 3.01 14.71
C LEU A 243 -22.19 2.26 13.64
N SER A 244 -21.58 2.00 12.50
CA SER A 244 -22.20 1.29 11.39
C SER A 244 -21.15 0.75 10.42
N TRP A 245 -21.51 -0.37 9.80
CA TRP A 245 -20.85 -0.94 8.64
C TRP A 245 -21.88 -1.10 7.52
N LEU A 246 -21.63 -0.47 6.38
CA LEU A 246 -22.46 -0.57 5.18
C LEU A 246 -21.67 -1.31 4.10
N LYS A 247 -22.20 -2.43 3.64
CA LYS A 247 -21.65 -3.20 2.52
C LYS A 247 -21.69 -2.38 1.23
N ARG A 248 -20.84 -2.70 0.28
CA ARG A 248 -20.94 -2.13 -1.08
C ARG A 248 -22.33 -2.39 -1.67
N PRO A 249 -22.93 -1.41 -2.40
CA PRO A 249 -24.26 -1.58 -2.93
C PRO A 249 -24.30 -2.59 -4.08
N PRO A 250 -25.46 -3.19 -4.38
CA PRO A 250 -25.65 -4.05 -5.54
C PRO A 250 -25.18 -3.37 -6.83
N GLY A 251 -24.46 -4.10 -7.68
CA GLY A 251 -23.81 -3.59 -8.90
C GLY A 251 -22.39 -3.06 -8.68
N PHE A 252 -21.92 -2.99 -7.42
CA PHE A 252 -20.55 -2.59 -7.06
C PHE A 252 -19.76 -3.70 -6.38
N PHE A 253 -20.13 -4.93 -6.63
CA PHE A 253 -19.38 -6.15 -6.28
C PHE A 253 -19.89 -7.33 -7.12
N ASP A 254 -19.05 -8.35 -7.29
CA ASP A 254 -19.46 -9.64 -7.83
C ASP A 254 -20.11 -10.49 -6.71
N PRO A 255 -21.39 -10.82 -6.76
CA PRO A 255 -22.04 -11.62 -5.71
C PRO A 255 -21.40 -13.00 -5.50
N ASP A 256 -20.81 -13.59 -6.55
CA ASP A 256 -20.16 -14.89 -6.50
C ASP A 256 -18.70 -14.80 -6.02
N ASN A 257 -18.14 -13.58 -5.93
CA ASN A 257 -16.77 -13.33 -5.51
C ASN A 257 -16.63 -11.93 -4.91
N PRO A 258 -17.30 -11.63 -3.78
CA PRO A 258 -17.35 -10.27 -3.25
C PRO A 258 -15.99 -9.73 -2.77
N ALA A 259 -15.05 -10.60 -2.42
CA ALA A 259 -13.69 -10.23 -2.05
C ALA A 259 -12.72 -10.15 -3.24
N GLU A 260 -13.21 -10.32 -4.45
CA GLU A 260 -12.41 -10.34 -5.70
C GLU A 260 -11.18 -11.27 -5.63
N LEU A 261 -11.32 -12.42 -4.94
CA LEU A 261 -10.26 -13.42 -4.84
C LEU A 261 -9.82 -13.88 -6.24
N PRO A 262 -8.51 -14.11 -6.46
CA PRO A 262 -8.02 -14.57 -7.74
C PRO A 262 -8.69 -15.88 -8.17
N LYS A 263 -9.45 -15.85 -9.26
CA LYS A 263 -9.99 -17.04 -9.91
C LYS A 263 -9.07 -17.39 -11.09
N TYR A 264 -8.16 -18.32 -10.90
CA TYR A 264 -7.12 -18.72 -11.88
C TYR A 264 -7.63 -19.12 -13.27
N HIS A 265 -8.94 -19.31 -13.44
CA HIS A 265 -9.55 -19.75 -14.70
C HIS A 265 -10.44 -18.70 -15.38
N ASN A 266 -10.65 -17.54 -14.77
CA ASN A 266 -11.50 -16.50 -15.38
C ASN A 266 -10.66 -15.33 -15.90
N ARG A 267 -10.33 -15.36 -17.21
CA ARG A 267 -9.59 -14.30 -17.90
C ARG A 267 -10.37 -12.98 -18.04
N HIS A 268 -11.64 -12.95 -17.64
CA HIS A 268 -12.54 -11.80 -17.81
C HIS A 268 -12.81 -11.05 -16.53
N HIS A 269 -12.19 -11.43 -15.41
CA HIS A 269 -12.36 -10.73 -14.14
C HIS A 269 -11.10 -9.93 -13.85
N PRO A 270 -11.01 -8.65 -14.26
CA PRO A 270 -9.89 -7.81 -13.86
C PRO A 270 -9.93 -7.64 -12.34
N LEU A 271 -8.82 -7.94 -11.69
CA LEU A 271 -8.58 -7.49 -10.31
C LEU A 271 -8.88 -5.98 -10.26
N LEU A 272 -9.45 -5.50 -9.18
CA LEU A 272 -9.73 -4.07 -8.92
C LEU A 272 -11.02 -3.52 -9.56
N SER A 273 -11.88 -4.35 -10.16
CA SER A 273 -13.06 -3.86 -10.91
C SER A 273 -14.05 -3.07 -10.05
N PHE A 274 -14.22 -3.43 -8.79
CA PHE A 274 -15.25 -2.87 -7.90
C PHE A 274 -14.69 -2.26 -6.62
N MET A 275 -13.40 -2.02 -6.53
CA MET A 275 -12.76 -1.42 -5.35
C MET A 275 -13.40 -0.07 -5.04
N ASN A 276 -13.78 0.14 -3.77
CA ASN A 276 -14.03 1.49 -3.26
C ASN A 276 -12.72 2.26 -3.16
N THR A 277 -12.80 3.56 -3.38
CA THR A 277 -11.66 4.47 -3.28
C THR A 277 -11.97 5.62 -2.33
N ASP A 278 -11.66 6.84 -2.72
CA ASP A 278 -11.69 8.00 -1.86
C ASP A 278 -13.11 8.56 -1.64
N MET A 279 -13.24 9.47 -0.69
CA MET A 279 -14.51 10.02 -0.24
C MET A 279 -14.49 11.55 -0.26
N ALA A 280 -15.63 12.15 -0.67
CA ALA A 280 -15.84 13.59 -0.58
C ALA A 280 -17.18 13.90 0.12
N PHE A 281 -17.23 15.03 0.81
CA PHE A 281 -18.39 15.45 1.62
C PHE A 281 -18.85 16.84 1.26
N SER A 282 -20.18 17.06 1.28
CA SER A 282 -20.79 18.38 1.13
C SER A 282 -22.14 18.44 1.85
N GLY A 283 -22.21 19.15 2.98
CA GLY A 283 -23.42 19.20 3.82
C GLY A 283 -23.82 17.80 4.33
N ASP A 284 -24.97 17.32 3.89
CA ASP A 284 -25.47 15.97 4.22
C ASP A 284 -25.11 14.91 3.18
N LEU A 285 -24.33 15.26 2.17
CA LEU A 285 -23.91 14.37 1.09
C LEU A 285 -22.52 13.79 1.36
N LEU A 286 -22.39 12.47 1.22
CA LEU A 286 -21.15 11.73 1.08
C LEU A 286 -21.12 11.07 -0.29
N VAL A 287 -20.03 11.22 -1.03
CA VAL A 287 -19.76 10.49 -2.27
C VAL A 287 -18.54 9.61 -2.05
N ILE A 288 -18.66 8.33 -2.40
CA ILE A 288 -17.57 7.35 -2.35
C ILE A 288 -17.23 6.96 -3.78
N GLY A 289 -16.00 7.16 -4.18
CA GLY A 289 -15.46 6.72 -5.45
C GLY A 289 -15.28 5.21 -5.53
N SER A 290 -15.23 4.70 -6.74
CA SER A 290 -14.99 3.29 -7.02
C SER A 290 -14.36 3.14 -8.40
N PHE A 291 -13.58 2.07 -8.61
CA PHE A 291 -13.10 1.70 -9.94
C PHE A 291 -14.23 1.48 -10.96
N HIS A 292 -15.46 1.24 -10.45
CA HIS A 292 -16.66 1.04 -11.28
C HIS A 292 -17.52 2.30 -11.46
N GLY A 293 -17.19 3.39 -10.76
CA GLY A 293 -17.92 4.65 -10.78
C GLY A 293 -17.94 5.34 -9.42
N PHE A 294 -19.10 5.69 -8.89
CA PHE A 294 -19.23 6.25 -7.54
C PHE A 294 -20.62 6.00 -6.93
N ASN A 295 -20.67 6.05 -5.60
CA ASN A 295 -21.89 5.88 -4.82
C ASN A 295 -22.18 7.14 -3.99
N MET A 296 -23.42 7.59 -3.95
CA MET A 296 -23.84 8.76 -3.17
C MET A 296 -24.68 8.34 -1.98
N TYR A 297 -24.37 8.90 -0.83
CA TYR A 297 -25.06 8.63 0.43
C TYR A 297 -25.55 9.92 1.08
N ARG A 298 -26.67 9.83 1.78
CA ARG A 298 -27.12 10.87 2.70
C ARG A 298 -26.64 10.56 4.10
N LEU A 299 -26.02 11.52 4.75
CA LEU A 299 -25.66 11.45 6.15
C LEU A 299 -26.89 11.77 7.01
N GLY A 300 -27.32 10.81 7.84
CA GLY A 300 -28.40 10.98 8.80
C GLY A 300 -27.99 11.88 9.97
N LYS A 301 -28.96 12.19 10.86
CA LYS A 301 -28.70 13.04 12.05
C LYS A 301 -27.61 12.49 12.97
N GLU A 302 -27.49 11.18 13.08
CA GLU A 302 -26.44 10.51 13.87
C GLU A 302 -25.14 10.30 13.08
N GLY A 303 -25.07 10.81 11.85
CA GLY A 303 -23.92 10.61 10.95
C GLY A 303 -23.91 9.26 10.22
N VAL A 304 -24.92 8.39 10.42
CA VAL A 304 -25.01 7.11 9.74
C VAL A 304 -25.44 7.32 8.29
N PRO A 305 -24.65 6.85 7.30
CA PRO A 305 -24.94 7.04 5.88
C PRO A 305 -26.11 6.15 5.41
N SER A 306 -26.87 6.64 4.42
CA SER A 306 -27.87 5.86 3.69
C SER A 306 -27.73 6.09 2.20
N LEU A 307 -27.71 5.01 1.40
CA LEU A 307 -27.51 5.07 -0.05
C LEU A 307 -28.62 5.91 -0.71
N LEU A 308 -28.21 6.85 -1.56
CA LEU A 308 -29.11 7.64 -2.42
C LEU A 308 -29.14 7.08 -3.84
N SER A 309 -27.98 6.97 -4.46
CA SER A 309 -27.84 6.46 -5.82
C SER A 309 -26.44 5.93 -6.07
N SER A 310 -26.31 5.13 -7.12
CA SER A 310 -25.07 4.56 -7.62
C SER A 310 -24.90 4.93 -9.08
N VAL A 311 -23.73 5.42 -9.47
CA VAL A 311 -23.39 5.81 -10.84
C VAL A 311 -22.34 4.85 -11.39
N VAL A 312 -22.71 4.05 -12.38
CA VAL A 312 -21.81 3.13 -13.04
C VAL A 312 -21.12 3.84 -14.19
N CYS A 313 -19.82 4.02 -14.08
CA CYS A 313 -18.97 4.65 -15.08
C CYS A 313 -17.53 4.19 -14.93
N PRO A 314 -17.19 2.96 -15.38
CA PRO A 314 -15.88 2.35 -15.15
C PRO A 314 -14.74 3.16 -15.76
N GLY A 315 -13.56 3.05 -15.15
CA GLY A 315 -12.35 3.71 -15.66
C GLY A 315 -11.19 3.70 -14.68
N GLY A 316 -11.37 3.05 -13.54
CA GLY A 316 -10.36 2.92 -12.50
C GLY A 316 -10.17 4.18 -11.68
N GLN A 317 -9.45 4.06 -10.61
CA GLN A 317 -9.20 5.01 -9.53
C GLN A 317 -10.50 5.56 -8.93
N GLY A 318 -11.23 6.41 -9.66
CA GLY A 318 -12.55 6.87 -9.24
C GLY A 318 -12.54 7.88 -8.11
N ASP A 319 -11.40 8.44 -7.74
CA ASP A 319 -11.30 9.46 -6.69
C ASP A 319 -12.18 10.66 -7.01
N VAL A 320 -12.87 11.16 -6.00
CA VAL A 320 -13.94 12.14 -6.16
C VAL A 320 -13.69 13.42 -5.37
N SER A 321 -14.11 14.54 -5.94
CA SER A 321 -14.25 15.82 -5.24
C SER A 321 -15.64 16.42 -5.50
N ILE A 322 -16.17 17.20 -4.54
CA ILE A 322 -17.46 17.86 -4.64
C ILE A 322 -17.29 19.38 -4.57
N VAL A 323 -17.83 20.09 -5.54
CA VAL A 323 -17.93 21.55 -5.50
C VAL A 323 -19.34 21.99 -5.91
N GLY A 324 -20.12 22.45 -4.94
CA GLY A 324 -21.54 22.78 -5.17
C GLY A 324 -22.34 21.56 -5.63
N ASN A 325 -22.90 21.63 -6.82
CA ASN A 325 -23.64 20.53 -7.44
C ASN A 325 -22.81 19.74 -8.46
N LEU A 326 -21.49 19.82 -8.39
CA LEU A 326 -20.60 19.08 -9.29
C LEU A 326 -19.82 18.04 -8.51
N VAL A 327 -19.77 16.80 -9.05
CA VAL A 327 -18.82 15.77 -8.69
C VAL A 327 -17.75 15.70 -9.77
N ILE A 328 -16.49 15.76 -9.35
CA ILE A 328 -15.30 15.65 -10.19
C ILE A 328 -14.71 14.28 -9.90
N MET A 329 -14.50 13.45 -10.94
CA MET A 329 -14.06 12.05 -10.79
C MET A 329 -12.83 11.77 -11.63
N SER A 330 -11.83 11.15 -11.03
CA SER A 330 -10.57 10.71 -11.66
C SER A 330 -10.75 9.42 -12.45
N VAL A 331 -10.06 9.32 -13.60
CA VAL A 331 -10.02 8.13 -14.45
C VAL A 331 -8.61 7.92 -15.00
N ASP A 332 -8.02 6.75 -14.74
CA ASP A 332 -6.66 6.43 -15.17
C ASP A 332 -6.50 5.10 -15.89
N GLN A 333 -7.41 4.14 -15.74
CA GLN A 333 -7.29 2.83 -16.38
C GLN A 333 -7.41 2.88 -17.90
N LEU A 334 -6.71 1.95 -18.55
CA LEU A 334 -6.70 1.82 -20.03
C LEU A 334 -8.04 1.39 -20.62
N THR A 335 -8.94 0.88 -19.82
CA THR A 335 -10.27 0.39 -20.21
C THR A 335 -11.36 1.45 -20.12
N GLY A 336 -11.09 2.63 -19.53
CA GLY A 336 -12.07 3.71 -19.42
C GLY A 336 -12.56 4.21 -20.78
N ARG A 337 -13.88 4.52 -20.87
CA ARG A 337 -14.55 5.00 -22.10
C ARG A 337 -15.14 6.37 -21.87
N VAL A 338 -15.20 7.18 -22.93
CA VAL A 338 -15.85 8.52 -22.87
C VAL A 338 -17.34 8.41 -22.50
N ASP A 339 -18.02 7.38 -22.97
CA ASP A 339 -19.46 7.12 -22.82
C ASP A 339 -19.83 6.29 -21.58
N CYS A 340 -18.88 6.03 -20.67
CA CYS A 340 -19.07 5.14 -19.53
C CYS A 340 -19.44 3.69 -19.87
N GLY A 341 -19.18 3.26 -21.13
CA GLY A 341 -19.57 1.94 -21.61
C GLY A 341 -18.88 0.80 -20.87
N LEU A 342 -19.66 -0.23 -20.47
CA LEU A 342 -19.18 -1.40 -19.71
C LEU A 342 -18.28 -2.34 -20.51
N GLN A 343 -18.30 -2.25 -21.84
CA GLN A 343 -17.47 -3.08 -22.73
C GLN A 343 -15.98 -2.72 -22.66
N GLY A 344 -15.64 -1.56 -22.07
CA GLY A 344 -14.26 -1.11 -22.01
C GLY A 344 -13.65 -0.79 -23.37
N VAL A 345 -12.33 -0.75 -23.43
CA VAL A 345 -11.50 -0.56 -24.65
C VAL A 345 -10.39 -1.59 -24.63
N SER A 346 -10.30 -2.41 -25.68
CA SER A 346 -9.29 -3.47 -25.84
C SER A 346 -8.19 -3.13 -26.83
N GLU A 347 -8.44 -2.17 -27.75
CA GLU A 347 -7.51 -1.76 -28.79
C GLU A 347 -6.34 -0.95 -28.19
N ASP A 348 -5.15 -1.06 -28.76
CA ASP A 348 -3.95 -0.31 -28.32
C ASP A 348 -4.15 1.22 -28.47
N VAL A 349 -4.87 1.63 -29.53
CA VAL A 349 -5.22 3.02 -29.83
C VAL A 349 -6.70 3.12 -30.12
N SER A 350 -7.44 3.94 -29.36
CA SER A 350 -8.89 4.10 -29.55
C SER A 350 -9.33 5.53 -29.25
N ALA A 351 -10.15 6.08 -30.15
CA ALA A 351 -10.80 7.39 -29.92
C ALA A 351 -11.86 7.33 -28.80
N GLU A 352 -12.32 6.15 -28.45
CA GLU A 352 -13.32 5.94 -27.37
C GLU A 352 -12.69 5.85 -25.99
N ARG A 353 -11.35 5.63 -25.91
CA ARG A 353 -10.65 5.56 -24.62
C ARG A 353 -10.68 6.90 -23.93
N PHE A 354 -11.03 6.85 -22.66
CA PHE A 354 -11.00 8.02 -21.79
C PHE A 354 -10.03 7.79 -20.61
N ARG A 355 -9.14 8.75 -20.43
CA ARG A 355 -8.31 8.91 -19.22
C ARG A 355 -8.18 10.40 -18.93
N GLY A 356 -8.48 10.81 -17.69
CA GLY A 356 -8.49 12.20 -17.26
C GLY A 356 -9.55 12.46 -16.19
N VAL A 357 -10.24 13.58 -16.27
CA VAL A 357 -11.22 14.01 -15.27
C VAL A 357 -12.61 14.10 -15.87
N ARG A 358 -13.59 13.45 -15.23
CA ARG A 358 -15.01 13.56 -15.54
C ARG A 358 -15.67 14.55 -14.60
N VAL A 359 -16.69 15.25 -15.09
CA VAL A 359 -17.52 16.14 -14.29
C VAL A 359 -18.98 15.71 -14.40
N PHE A 360 -19.62 15.50 -13.27
CA PHE A 360 -21.04 15.13 -13.17
C PHE A 360 -21.81 16.25 -12.50
N ASP A 361 -22.95 16.61 -13.07
CA ASP A 361 -23.98 17.42 -12.40
C ASP A 361 -24.83 16.53 -11.51
N ILE A 362 -24.84 16.83 -10.22
CA ILE A 362 -25.61 16.13 -9.17
C ILE A 362 -26.74 16.99 -8.60
N SER A 363 -27.23 17.99 -9.35
CA SER A 363 -28.41 18.78 -8.96
C SER A 363 -29.61 17.90 -8.66
N ASP A 364 -29.81 16.84 -9.46
CA ASP A 364 -30.62 15.68 -9.09
C ASP A 364 -29.73 14.56 -8.57
N ARG A 365 -29.63 14.42 -7.25
CA ARG A 365 -28.82 13.39 -6.58
C ARG A 365 -29.26 11.95 -6.90
N MET A 366 -30.47 11.77 -7.45
CA MET A 366 -30.97 10.45 -7.84
C MET A 366 -30.62 10.11 -9.29
N ARG A 367 -30.24 11.10 -10.10
CA ARG A 367 -29.95 10.96 -11.52
C ARG A 367 -28.81 11.86 -11.96
N PRO A 368 -27.58 11.63 -11.46
CA PRO A 368 -26.41 12.38 -11.90
C PRO A 368 -26.18 12.29 -13.41
N VAL A 369 -25.72 13.39 -14.00
CA VAL A 369 -25.46 13.48 -15.45
C VAL A 369 -23.99 13.85 -15.69
N GLN A 370 -23.27 13.07 -16.49
CA GLN A 370 -21.94 13.47 -16.95
C GLN A 370 -22.06 14.69 -17.87
N VAL A 371 -21.49 15.82 -17.46
CA VAL A 371 -21.55 17.09 -18.21
C VAL A 371 -20.25 17.43 -18.92
N ALA A 372 -19.11 16.89 -18.45
CA ALA A 372 -17.83 17.06 -19.11
C ALA A 372 -16.90 15.85 -18.90
N ALA A 373 -15.94 15.71 -19.82
CA ALA A 373 -14.91 14.69 -19.80
C ALA A 373 -13.61 15.30 -20.38
N VAL A 374 -12.67 15.66 -19.49
CA VAL A 374 -11.41 16.32 -19.87
C VAL A 374 -10.31 15.27 -19.96
N GLN A 375 -9.79 15.06 -21.19
CA GLN A 375 -8.72 14.11 -21.48
C GLN A 375 -7.36 14.65 -21.04
N THR A 376 -6.50 13.77 -20.51
CA THR A 376 -5.10 14.08 -20.19
C THR A 376 -4.16 12.99 -20.72
N CYS A 377 -2.87 13.30 -20.80
CA CYS A 377 -1.88 12.39 -21.39
C CYS A 377 -1.59 11.15 -20.52
N ARG A 378 -1.74 11.27 -19.20
CA ARG A 378 -1.43 10.19 -18.25
C ARG A 378 -2.63 9.71 -17.44
N GLY A 379 -3.84 10.18 -17.78
CA GLY A 379 -5.02 9.98 -16.95
C GLY A 379 -5.03 10.89 -15.72
N SER A 380 -5.96 10.64 -14.83
CA SER A 380 -6.05 11.26 -13.51
C SER A 380 -6.10 10.15 -12.48
N HIS A 381 -5.05 10.00 -11.70
CA HIS A 381 -5.02 9.11 -10.55
C HIS A 381 -5.77 9.76 -9.39
N ASN A 382 -5.42 11.02 -9.13
CA ASN A 382 -6.06 11.88 -8.16
C ASN A 382 -6.48 13.20 -8.81
N ASN A 383 -7.56 13.82 -8.31
CA ASN A 383 -7.96 15.16 -8.65
C ASN A 383 -8.08 16.02 -7.38
N THR A 384 -7.46 17.19 -7.39
CA THR A 384 -7.44 18.09 -6.24
C THR A 384 -8.02 19.44 -6.61
N VAL A 385 -9.02 19.89 -5.86
CA VAL A 385 -9.56 21.25 -6.01
C VAL A 385 -8.53 22.26 -5.51
N ALA A 386 -7.79 22.88 -6.42
CA ALA A 386 -6.77 23.85 -6.08
C ALA A 386 -7.37 25.18 -5.61
N THR A 387 -8.41 25.65 -6.29
CA THR A 387 -9.15 26.86 -5.86
C THR A 387 -10.57 26.83 -6.39
N GLY A 388 -11.45 27.61 -5.78
CA GLY A 388 -12.76 27.94 -6.31
C GLY A 388 -13.96 27.24 -5.63
N PRO A 389 -15.17 27.59 -6.07
CA PRO A 389 -15.42 28.65 -7.05
C PRO A 389 -15.10 30.04 -6.48
N GLY A 390 -14.27 30.80 -7.18
CA GLY A 390 -13.99 32.19 -6.89
C GLY A 390 -15.14 33.13 -7.34
N LYS A 391 -14.96 34.46 -7.23
CA LYS A 391 -15.93 35.45 -7.72
C LYS A 391 -16.16 35.36 -9.22
N ASP A 392 -15.22 34.79 -9.95
CA ASP A 392 -15.26 34.56 -11.39
C ASP A 392 -16.02 33.27 -11.77
N GLY A 393 -16.51 32.50 -10.79
CA GLY A 393 -17.27 31.28 -10.99
C GLY A 393 -16.44 30.13 -11.59
N ARG A 394 -15.10 30.15 -11.41
CA ARG A 394 -14.20 29.09 -11.90
C ARG A 394 -13.70 28.22 -10.76
N ILE A 395 -13.58 26.94 -11.03
CA ILE A 395 -12.90 25.94 -10.22
C ILE A 395 -11.61 25.60 -10.97
N ILE A 396 -10.49 25.59 -10.27
CA ILE A 396 -9.21 25.08 -10.78
C ILE A 396 -8.92 23.76 -10.08
N VAL A 397 -8.65 22.74 -10.88
CA VAL A 397 -8.35 21.38 -10.42
C VAL A 397 -6.96 21.00 -10.89
N PHE A 398 -6.14 20.49 -9.98
CA PHE A 398 -4.91 19.78 -10.32
C PHE A 398 -5.26 18.31 -10.55
N SER A 399 -4.73 17.74 -11.62
CA SER A 399 -4.86 16.33 -11.96
C SER A 399 -3.48 15.69 -11.94
N SER A 400 -3.33 14.67 -11.12
CA SER A 400 -2.12 13.87 -11.02
C SER A 400 -2.27 12.63 -11.91
N GLY A 401 -1.42 12.53 -12.94
CA GLY A 401 -1.40 11.38 -13.85
C GLY A 401 -0.23 10.47 -13.55
N THR A 402 -0.50 9.25 -13.07
CA THR A 402 0.53 8.27 -12.70
C THR A 402 0.77 7.21 -13.77
N MET A 403 -0.19 7.03 -14.70
CA MET A 403 -0.14 5.98 -15.71
C MET A 403 0.85 6.30 -16.84
N VAL A 404 1.13 5.29 -17.65
CA VAL A 404 1.92 5.46 -18.87
C VAL A 404 1.35 6.54 -19.79
N VAL A 405 2.23 7.29 -20.45
CA VAL A 405 1.84 8.33 -21.41
C VAL A 405 1.09 7.67 -22.58
N ARG A 406 -0.04 8.25 -22.96
CA ARG A 406 -0.85 7.79 -24.11
C ARG A 406 -0.10 7.96 -25.43
N SER A 407 -0.46 7.17 -26.42
CA SER A 407 -0.01 7.37 -27.79
C SER A 407 -0.47 8.73 -28.32
N GLU A 408 0.39 9.46 -29.02
CA GLU A 408 0.02 10.67 -29.75
C GLU A 408 -1.07 10.45 -30.79
N LYS A 409 -1.20 9.23 -31.32
CA LYS A 409 -2.31 8.84 -32.22
C LYS A 409 -3.66 8.82 -31.52
N GLU A 410 -3.68 8.66 -30.20
CA GLU A 410 -4.90 8.63 -29.40
C GLU A 410 -5.25 10.02 -28.86
N LEU A 411 -4.24 10.76 -28.40
CA LEU A 411 -4.37 12.14 -27.96
C LEU A 411 -3.13 12.95 -28.39
N SER A 412 -3.35 13.91 -29.27
CA SER A 412 -2.29 14.74 -29.82
C SER A 412 -1.55 15.52 -28.74
N GLY A 413 -0.23 15.60 -28.83
CA GLY A 413 0.65 16.28 -27.89
C GLY A 413 1.10 15.44 -26.69
N CYS A 414 0.69 14.16 -26.61
CA CYS A 414 1.18 13.25 -25.57
C CYS A 414 2.51 12.61 -26.01
N VAL A 415 3.58 13.00 -25.34
CA VAL A 415 4.94 12.58 -25.68
C VAL A 415 5.64 12.00 -24.46
N THR A 416 6.24 10.83 -24.62
CA THR A 416 7.19 10.25 -23.66
C THR A 416 8.60 10.68 -24.05
N GLY A 417 9.15 11.66 -23.33
CA GLY A 417 10.49 12.18 -23.56
C GLY A 417 11.44 11.89 -22.42
N ALA A 418 12.75 12.03 -22.69
CA ALA A 418 13.77 11.93 -21.65
C ALA A 418 13.69 13.13 -20.69
N PRO A 419 14.27 13.02 -19.48
CA PRO A 419 14.47 14.19 -18.62
C PRO A 419 15.23 15.29 -19.37
N GLY A 420 14.66 16.50 -19.38
CA GLY A 420 15.22 17.65 -20.13
C GLY A 420 14.57 17.93 -21.48
N ASP A 421 13.63 17.08 -21.92
CA ASP A 421 12.77 17.35 -23.07
C ASP A 421 11.56 18.17 -22.62
N ASP A 422 11.46 19.41 -23.12
CA ASP A 422 10.36 20.34 -22.74
C ASP A 422 9.01 19.90 -23.30
N HIS A 423 8.95 18.96 -24.24
CA HIS A 423 7.72 18.43 -24.85
C HIS A 423 7.19 17.20 -24.10
N THR A 424 7.97 16.63 -23.19
CA THR A 424 7.54 15.43 -22.45
C THR A 424 6.29 15.68 -21.62
N SER A 425 5.39 14.69 -21.57
CA SER A 425 4.22 14.67 -20.68
C SER A 425 4.55 14.21 -19.26
N LEU A 426 5.82 13.84 -18.99
CA LEU A 426 6.35 13.56 -17.67
C LEU A 426 6.73 14.86 -16.94
N TYR A 427 6.94 14.80 -15.63
CA TYR A 427 7.41 15.89 -14.77
C TYR A 427 6.44 17.08 -14.64
N ARG A 428 5.15 16.87 -14.94
CA ARG A 428 4.10 17.88 -15.02
C ARG A 428 2.93 17.53 -14.12
N ILE A 429 2.12 18.56 -13.82
CA ILE A 429 0.74 18.40 -13.34
C ILE A 429 -0.20 18.99 -14.38
N ASP A 430 -1.36 18.41 -14.55
CA ASP A 430 -2.39 18.93 -15.44
C ASP A 430 -3.30 19.90 -14.67
N VAL A 431 -3.51 21.10 -15.21
CA VAL A 431 -4.37 22.15 -14.62
C VAL A 431 -5.66 22.25 -15.43
N ILE A 432 -6.77 21.92 -14.80
CA ILE A 432 -8.10 21.88 -15.43
C ILE A 432 -8.94 23.03 -14.87
N GLU A 433 -9.58 23.76 -15.76
CA GLU A 433 -10.56 24.81 -15.44
C GLU A 433 -11.97 24.27 -15.63
N ILE A 434 -12.85 24.44 -14.63
CA ILE A 434 -14.26 24.07 -14.68
C ILE A 434 -15.10 25.31 -14.35
N PRO A 435 -15.79 25.92 -15.34
CA PRO A 435 -16.72 27.00 -15.09
C PRO A 435 -18.00 26.47 -14.43
N VAL A 436 -18.35 26.96 -13.22
CA VAL A 436 -19.52 26.43 -12.45
C VAL A 436 -20.85 26.59 -13.21
N ASN A 437 -21.01 27.73 -13.91
CA ASN A 437 -22.25 28.03 -14.65
C ASN A 437 -22.31 27.40 -16.06
N ALA A 438 -21.23 26.76 -16.50
CA ALA A 438 -21.11 26.12 -17.81
C ALA A 438 -20.10 24.95 -17.71
N PRO A 439 -20.35 23.94 -16.85
CA PRO A 439 -19.41 22.89 -16.55
C PRO A 439 -19.07 22.03 -17.78
N GLU A 440 -19.92 22.01 -18.79
CA GLU A 440 -19.66 21.39 -20.09
C GLU A 440 -18.48 22.03 -20.87
N LYS A 441 -18.03 23.21 -20.43
CA LYS A 441 -16.83 23.91 -20.96
C LYS A 441 -15.57 23.62 -20.17
N ALA A 442 -15.58 22.62 -19.29
CA ALA A 442 -14.39 22.18 -18.59
C ALA A 442 -13.29 21.81 -19.59
N ARG A 443 -12.06 22.22 -19.29
CA ARG A 443 -10.92 22.06 -20.22
C ARG A 443 -9.59 22.05 -19.50
N LEU A 444 -8.61 21.39 -20.09
CA LEU A 444 -7.20 21.52 -19.74
C LEU A 444 -6.73 22.93 -20.13
N VAL A 445 -6.21 23.70 -19.17
CA VAL A 445 -5.71 25.07 -19.40
C VAL A 445 -4.20 25.16 -19.38
N GLY A 446 -3.51 24.14 -18.88
CA GLY A 446 -2.05 24.07 -18.90
C GLY A 446 -1.56 22.79 -18.23
N SER A 447 -0.29 22.48 -18.51
CA SER A 447 0.42 21.37 -17.87
C SER A 447 1.83 21.87 -17.47
N PRO A 448 1.94 22.70 -16.41
CA PRO A 448 3.21 23.25 -15.98
C PRO A 448 4.20 22.17 -15.55
N ALA A 449 5.47 22.32 -15.93
CA ALA A 449 6.56 21.43 -15.58
C ALA A 449 7.04 21.69 -14.14
N VAL A 450 6.23 21.34 -13.16
CA VAL A 450 6.47 21.63 -11.73
C VAL A 450 7.70 20.91 -11.15
N LEU A 451 8.12 19.81 -11.79
CA LEU A 451 9.34 19.07 -11.43
C LEU A 451 10.54 19.47 -12.29
N ALA A 452 10.43 20.58 -13.07
CA ALA A 452 11.55 21.14 -13.80
C ALA A 452 12.63 21.68 -12.85
N ASP A 453 13.89 21.66 -13.31
CA ASP A 453 14.99 22.34 -12.63
C ASP A 453 14.77 23.86 -12.70
N PRO A 454 14.61 24.58 -11.58
CA PRO A 454 14.32 26.00 -11.57
C PRO A 454 15.45 26.84 -12.17
N ASN A 455 16.68 26.32 -12.21
CA ASN A 455 17.84 27.04 -12.74
C ASN A 455 18.07 26.80 -14.23
N LYS A 456 17.60 25.68 -14.75
CA LYS A 456 17.81 25.25 -16.15
C LYS A 456 16.57 25.37 -17.01
N GLY A 457 15.37 25.54 -16.40
CA GLY A 457 14.10 25.65 -17.12
C GLY A 457 13.67 24.41 -17.90
N MET A 458 14.38 23.30 -17.71
CA MET A 458 14.10 22.02 -18.38
C MET A 458 13.28 21.10 -17.48
N ALA A 459 12.36 20.32 -18.05
CA ALA A 459 11.69 19.25 -17.35
C ALA A 459 12.72 18.24 -16.85
N ALA A 460 12.81 18.05 -15.53
CA ALA A 460 13.76 17.14 -14.89
C ALA A 460 13.17 16.63 -13.59
N GLY A 461 13.23 15.32 -13.40
CA GLY A 461 12.96 14.70 -12.12
C GLY A 461 13.95 15.14 -11.05
N LEU A 462 13.57 15.00 -9.81
CA LEU A 462 14.42 15.29 -8.65
C LEU A 462 15.24 14.04 -8.29
N TRP A 463 14.60 13.01 -7.77
CA TRP A 463 15.22 11.71 -7.55
C TRP A 463 15.17 10.86 -8.83
N ARG A 464 16.27 10.20 -9.14
CA ARG A 464 16.43 9.46 -10.41
C ARG A 464 16.03 8.00 -10.33
N GLY A 465 15.60 7.54 -9.17
CA GLY A 465 15.35 6.13 -8.87
C GLY A 465 16.60 5.41 -8.36
N GLY A 466 16.36 4.25 -7.75
CA GLY A 466 17.39 3.42 -7.13
C GLY A 466 17.45 3.55 -5.62
N ASP A 467 18.39 2.84 -5.00
CA ASP A 467 18.62 2.92 -3.55
C ASP A 467 19.51 4.13 -3.18
N HIS A 468 19.52 4.47 -1.91
CA HIS A 468 20.34 5.56 -1.35
C HIS A 468 21.60 5.02 -0.66
N GLY A 469 21.87 3.73 -0.76
CA GLY A 469 23.00 3.05 -0.14
C GLY A 469 22.57 1.87 0.76
N PRO A 470 23.51 1.18 1.39
CA PRO A 470 23.20 0.02 2.23
C PRO A 470 22.20 0.34 3.34
N GLY A 471 21.17 -0.51 3.53
CA GLY A 471 20.15 -0.36 4.56
C GLY A 471 19.04 0.64 4.24
N THR A 472 18.98 1.12 2.99
CA THR A 472 17.92 2.02 2.51
C THR A 472 16.94 1.30 1.60
N GLN A 473 15.80 1.95 1.30
CA GLN A 473 14.86 1.46 0.31
C GLN A 473 15.29 1.82 -1.12
N GLU A 474 14.89 0.99 -2.08
CA GLU A 474 14.83 1.39 -3.47
C GLU A 474 13.65 2.35 -3.65
N THR A 475 13.94 3.59 -4.04
CA THR A 475 12.95 4.66 -4.20
C THR A 475 12.68 4.89 -5.69
N SER A 476 11.41 5.01 -6.05
CA SER A 476 10.97 5.30 -7.42
C SER A 476 11.50 6.63 -7.94
N PRO A 477 11.75 6.78 -9.25
CA PRO A 477 12.15 8.06 -9.84
C PRO A 477 11.02 9.09 -9.72
N THR A 478 11.40 10.36 -9.55
CA THR A 478 10.45 11.49 -9.49
C THR A 478 10.09 11.95 -10.90
N GLU A 479 9.02 11.43 -11.46
CA GLU A 479 8.54 11.79 -12.79
C GLU A 479 7.08 12.27 -12.82
N HIS A 480 6.35 12.11 -11.71
CA HIS A 480 4.99 12.57 -11.49
C HIS A 480 4.73 12.73 -10.00
N CYS A 481 3.65 13.40 -9.64
CA CYS A 481 3.10 13.36 -8.30
C CYS A 481 1.97 12.32 -8.26
N HIS A 482 1.87 11.56 -7.18
CA HIS A 482 0.75 10.69 -6.91
C HIS A 482 -0.43 11.52 -6.40
N ASP A 483 -0.29 12.12 -5.22
CA ASP A 483 -1.26 13.06 -4.66
C ASP A 483 -0.65 14.46 -4.54
N ILE A 484 -1.53 15.47 -4.67
CA ILE A 484 -1.19 16.86 -4.40
C ILE A 484 -2.23 17.41 -3.45
N THR A 485 -1.81 17.74 -2.24
CA THR A 485 -2.69 18.37 -1.25
C THR A 485 -2.52 19.88 -1.29
N THR A 486 -3.62 20.60 -1.51
CA THR A 486 -3.64 22.06 -1.59
C THR A 486 -4.11 22.69 -0.29
N PHE A 487 -3.51 23.84 0.04
CA PHE A 487 -3.91 24.69 1.15
C PHE A 487 -4.04 26.15 0.65
N PRO A 488 -5.14 26.46 -0.08
CA PRO A 488 -5.28 27.70 -0.85
C PRO A 488 -5.13 28.97 -0.02
N GLU A 489 -5.65 29.00 1.22
CA GLU A 489 -5.58 30.17 2.11
C GLU A 489 -4.15 30.49 2.59
N ARG A 490 -3.25 29.51 2.48
CA ARG A 490 -1.80 29.66 2.74
C ARG A 490 -1.00 29.81 1.46
N HIS A 491 -1.63 29.72 0.29
CA HIS A 491 -0.99 29.75 -1.04
C HIS A 491 0.07 28.66 -1.24
N ILE A 492 -0.06 27.52 -0.55
CA ILE A 492 0.86 26.39 -0.65
C ILE A 492 0.14 25.11 -1.07
N ALA A 493 0.91 24.19 -1.63
CA ALA A 493 0.49 22.80 -1.82
C ALA A 493 1.67 21.87 -1.53
N ALA A 494 1.36 20.65 -1.09
CA ALA A 494 2.35 19.58 -0.90
C ALA A 494 2.07 18.45 -1.88
N GLY A 495 3.06 18.10 -2.68
CA GLY A 495 3.00 16.97 -3.62
C GLY A 495 3.82 15.79 -3.12
N ALA A 496 3.21 14.63 -3.03
CA ALA A 496 3.91 13.37 -2.87
C ALA A 496 4.24 12.84 -4.28
N CYS A 497 5.48 13.05 -4.72
CA CYS A 497 5.85 12.94 -6.12
C CYS A 497 6.78 11.76 -6.38
N SER A 498 6.29 10.53 -6.21
CA SER A 498 6.98 9.25 -6.37
C SER A 498 8.32 9.17 -5.61
N GLY A 499 9.37 9.86 -6.03
CA GLY A 499 10.69 9.89 -5.38
C GLY A 499 10.95 11.05 -4.43
N ASN A 500 10.03 12.01 -4.31
CA ASN A 500 10.20 13.22 -3.50
C ASN A 500 8.90 13.68 -2.86
N GLY A 501 8.99 14.23 -1.64
CA GLY A 501 8.01 15.18 -1.11
C GLY A 501 8.33 16.57 -1.62
N VAL A 502 7.37 17.30 -2.18
CA VAL A 502 7.58 18.60 -2.82
C VAL A 502 6.61 19.63 -2.25
N LEU A 503 7.13 20.81 -1.91
CA LEU A 503 6.33 21.97 -1.51
C LEU A 503 6.21 22.93 -2.68
N PHE A 504 4.98 23.37 -2.97
CA PHE A 504 4.66 24.29 -4.07
C PHE A 504 4.08 25.62 -3.57
N ASP A 505 4.43 26.72 -4.24
CA ASP A 505 3.71 27.99 -4.22
C ASP A 505 2.56 27.91 -5.24
N ILE A 506 1.32 28.07 -4.78
CA ILE A 506 0.11 28.13 -5.58
C ILE A 506 -0.60 29.47 -5.53
N THR A 507 0.13 30.57 -5.26
CA THR A 507 -0.39 31.94 -5.32
C THR A 507 -1.06 32.22 -6.68
N ASP A 508 -0.46 31.75 -7.77
CA ASP A 508 -1.12 31.58 -9.07
C ASP A 508 -1.37 30.09 -9.33
N PRO A 509 -2.59 29.59 -9.10
CA PRO A 509 -2.88 28.16 -9.27
C PRO A 509 -2.79 27.68 -10.73
N LEU A 510 -2.75 28.59 -11.70
CA LEU A 510 -2.49 28.24 -13.11
C LEU A 510 -1.00 28.01 -13.38
N ARG A 511 -0.12 28.47 -12.49
CA ARG A 511 1.34 28.39 -12.61
C ARG A 511 2.01 28.04 -11.28
N PRO A 512 1.71 26.88 -10.71
CA PRO A 512 2.35 26.46 -9.48
C PRO A 512 3.87 26.38 -9.66
N LYS A 513 4.61 26.68 -8.57
CA LYS A 513 6.07 26.69 -8.58
C LYS A 513 6.60 25.87 -7.41
N ARG A 514 7.64 25.09 -7.64
CA ARG A 514 8.33 24.39 -6.57
C ARG A 514 9.05 25.37 -5.65
N ILE A 515 8.79 25.28 -4.34
CA ILE A 515 9.46 26.03 -3.28
C ILE A 515 10.63 25.21 -2.73
N ASP A 516 10.34 23.95 -2.34
CA ASP A 516 11.28 23.04 -1.74
C ASP A 516 11.00 21.59 -2.11
N ALA A 517 11.94 20.69 -1.81
CA ALA A 517 11.75 19.25 -2.01
C ALA A 517 12.57 18.45 -1.03
N ALA A 518 11.98 17.41 -0.46
CA ALA A 518 12.63 16.44 0.43
C ALA A 518 12.87 15.12 -0.28
N VAL A 519 13.95 14.44 0.11
CA VAL A 519 14.27 13.04 -0.19
C VAL A 519 14.27 12.30 1.13
N ASP A 520 13.81 11.06 1.13
CA ASP A 520 13.84 10.19 2.29
C ASP A 520 14.40 8.83 1.92
N THR A 521 15.37 8.34 2.68
CA THR A 521 16.08 7.07 2.43
C THR A 521 15.29 5.84 2.86
N HIS A 522 14.17 6.03 3.58
CA HIS A 522 13.27 4.99 4.07
C HIS A 522 11.97 4.91 3.26
N PHE A 523 11.78 5.80 2.27
CA PHE A 523 10.63 5.84 1.40
C PHE A 523 10.88 5.11 0.08
N SER A 524 10.00 4.19 -0.28
CA SER A 524 9.98 3.53 -1.59
C SER A 524 9.21 4.35 -2.62
N TYR A 525 8.07 4.93 -2.19
CA TYR A 525 7.20 5.69 -3.07
C TYR A 525 6.38 6.73 -2.29
N TRP A 526 6.63 8.01 -2.54
CA TRP A 526 5.87 9.12 -1.95
C TRP A 526 4.46 9.15 -2.51
N HIS A 527 3.46 8.92 -1.66
CA HIS A 527 2.09 8.65 -2.06
C HIS A 527 1.13 9.81 -1.81
N SER A 528 0.95 10.23 -0.56
CA SER A 528 0.03 11.30 -0.18
C SER A 528 0.66 12.31 0.77
N ALA A 529 0.02 13.46 0.94
CA ALA A 529 0.45 14.51 1.84
C ALA A 529 -0.73 15.10 2.61
N ALA A 530 -0.49 15.59 3.83
CA ALA A 530 -1.48 16.33 4.61
C ALA A 530 -0.79 17.38 5.48
N PHE A 531 -1.31 18.62 5.47
CA PHE A 531 -0.85 19.69 6.37
C PHE A 531 -1.55 19.58 7.73
N ASN A 532 -0.92 20.13 8.78
CA ASN A 532 -1.65 20.46 10.00
C ASN A 532 -2.54 21.71 9.80
N ASN A 533 -3.33 22.10 10.80
CA ASN A 533 -4.36 23.12 10.65
C ASN A 533 -3.84 24.53 10.32
N ASP A 534 -2.61 24.84 10.65
CA ASP A 534 -2.01 26.14 10.37
C ASP A 534 -1.00 26.14 9.21
N GLY A 535 -0.75 24.97 8.61
CA GLY A 535 0.17 24.82 7.48
C GLY A 535 1.64 24.95 7.84
N THR A 536 1.99 24.71 9.12
CA THR A 536 3.40 24.74 9.61
C THR A 536 4.04 23.36 9.62
N LYS A 537 3.24 22.30 9.45
CA LYS A 537 3.70 20.90 9.36
C LYS A 537 3.08 20.22 8.16
N VAL A 538 3.76 19.22 7.65
CA VAL A 538 3.24 18.32 6.62
C VAL A 538 3.62 16.88 6.91
N LEU A 539 2.66 15.98 6.76
CA LEU A 539 2.84 14.53 6.73
C LEU A 539 2.97 14.09 5.29
N PHE A 540 3.93 13.19 5.00
CA PHE A 540 3.97 12.45 3.74
C PHE A 540 3.87 10.96 4.03
N THR A 541 3.17 10.21 3.20
CA THR A 541 3.03 8.75 3.35
C THR A 541 3.90 8.00 2.34
N ASP A 542 4.45 6.86 2.78
CA ASP A 542 5.15 5.89 1.93
C ASP A 542 4.25 4.69 1.64
N THR A 543 3.99 4.40 0.37
CA THR A 543 3.31 3.17 -0.04
C THR A 543 4.29 2.07 -0.42
N TRP A 544 5.17 1.72 0.45
CA TRP A 544 6.14 0.64 0.28
C TRP A 544 5.53 -0.63 -0.34
N GLY A 545 5.75 -0.84 -1.64
CA GLY A 545 5.16 -1.94 -2.41
C GLY A 545 3.72 -1.68 -2.89
N SER A 546 3.30 -0.42 -3.04
CA SER A 546 2.00 0.00 -3.59
C SER A 546 0.78 -0.56 -2.85
N GLY A 547 0.88 -0.86 -1.54
CA GLY A 547 -0.19 -1.49 -0.78
C GLY A 547 -0.53 -2.92 -1.21
N THR A 548 0.26 -3.55 -2.08
CA THR A 548 -0.03 -4.89 -2.63
C THR A 548 0.68 -6.02 -1.90
N ARG A 549 1.42 -5.70 -0.84
CA ARG A 549 2.28 -6.66 -0.11
C ARG A 549 2.07 -6.52 1.40
N PRO A 550 2.37 -7.56 2.20
CA PRO A 550 2.41 -7.42 3.65
C PRO A 550 3.61 -6.55 4.04
N ARG A 551 3.35 -5.48 4.81
CA ARG A 551 4.37 -4.47 5.17
C ARG A 551 4.25 -3.94 6.61
N CYS A 552 3.43 -4.58 7.45
CA CYS A 552 3.35 -4.33 8.88
C CYS A 552 3.58 -5.62 9.67
N ARG A 553 4.48 -6.49 9.18
CA ARG A 553 4.83 -7.72 9.86
C ARG A 553 5.68 -7.42 11.11
N ALA A 554 5.78 -8.35 12.01
CA ALA A 554 6.50 -8.16 13.26
C ALA A 554 7.98 -7.80 13.10
N TRP A 555 8.56 -8.08 11.94
CA TRP A 555 9.97 -7.80 11.60
C TRP A 555 10.15 -6.65 10.61
N ASP A 556 9.06 -6.10 10.03
CA ASP A 556 9.15 -4.95 9.13
C ASP A 556 9.59 -3.68 9.89
N PRO A 557 10.51 -2.87 9.35
CA PRO A 557 10.92 -1.61 9.96
C PRO A 557 9.73 -0.65 10.16
N LEU A 558 9.69 0.03 11.30
CA LEU A 558 8.60 0.97 11.62
C LEU A 558 8.74 2.33 10.90
N ASP A 559 9.84 2.58 10.23
CA ASP A 559 10.11 3.75 9.41
C ASP A 559 9.91 3.51 7.90
N TRP A 560 9.58 2.26 7.49
CA TRP A 560 9.24 1.90 6.12
C TRP A 560 7.73 1.72 5.96
N GLY A 561 7.14 2.21 4.87
CA GLY A 561 5.68 2.22 4.71
C GLY A 561 4.96 3.07 5.76
N ALA A 562 5.61 4.10 6.24
CA ALA A 562 5.22 4.97 7.35
C ALA A 562 4.77 6.36 6.86
N ASN A 563 4.35 7.20 7.80
CA ASN A 563 4.27 8.65 7.59
C ASN A 563 5.60 9.27 8.01
N ALA A 564 6.19 10.12 7.17
CA ALA A 564 7.26 11.02 7.56
C ALA A 564 6.66 12.39 7.92
N ILE A 565 7.03 12.93 9.07
CA ILE A 565 6.55 14.19 9.61
C ILE A 565 7.62 15.25 9.40
N PHE A 566 7.24 16.34 8.74
CA PHE A 566 8.10 17.50 8.49
C PHE A 566 7.50 18.76 9.10
N ASP A 567 8.35 19.59 9.71
CA ASP A 567 8.02 20.98 9.99
C ASP A 567 8.34 21.84 8.77
N ILE A 568 7.57 22.89 8.54
CA ILE A 568 7.82 23.87 7.48
C ILE A 568 8.41 25.13 8.12
N VAL A 569 9.73 25.28 8.03
CA VAL A 569 10.49 26.39 8.61
C VAL A 569 11.05 27.26 7.49
N ASP A 570 10.66 28.52 7.44
CA ASP A 570 11.08 29.48 6.40
C ASP A 570 10.90 28.94 4.95
N GLY A 571 9.80 28.19 4.73
CA GLY A 571 9.50 27.57 3.44
C GLY A 571 10.34 26.35 3.11
N LYS A 572 11.01 25.74 4.08
CA LYS A 572 11.81 24.51 3.97
C LYS A 572 11.18 23.36 4.72
N LEU A 573 11.31 22.17 4.17
CA LEU A 573 10.88 20.91 4.78
C LEU A 573 11.98 20.41 5.70
N GLU A 574 11.73 20.41 7.01
CA GLU A 574 12.62 19.87 8.03
C GLU A 574 12.05 18.57 8.61
N PHE A 575 12.68 17.45 8.33
CA PHE A 575 12.27 16.14 8.86
C PHE A 575 12.32 16.11 10.39
N ARG A 576 11.31 15.48 11.01
CA ARG A 576 11.22 15.31 12.47
C ARG A 576 11.19 13.85 12.90
N SER A 577 10.27 13.05 12.39
CA SER A 577 10.10 11.66 12.81
C SER A 577 9.25 10.86 11.82
N TYR A 578 9.11 9.57 12.10
CA TYR A 578 8.16 8.69 11.43
C TYR A 578 7.03 8.28 12.37
N PHE A 579 5.87 8.00 11.79
CA PHE A 579 4.78 7.29 12.45
C PHE A 579 4.27 6.14 11.59
N LYS A 580 4.23 4.95 12.17
CA LYS A 580 3.60 3.76 11.60
C LYS A 580 2.73 3.10 12.66
N MET A 581 1.62 2.48 12.26
CA MET A 581 0.81 1.68 13.18
C MET A 581 1.68 0.60 13.85
N PRO A 582 1.62 0.44 15.18
CA PRO A 582 2.59 -0.41 15.90
C PRO A 582 2.25 -1.90 15.91
N ALA A 583 1.02 -2.28 15.53
CA ALA A 583 0.57 -3.66 15.58
C ALA A 583 1.17 -4.50 14.45
N ALA A 584 1.73 -5.66 14.80
CA ALA A 584 2.17 -6.63 13.80
C ALA A 584 0.98 -7.27 13.09
N GLN A 585 1.03 -7.28 11.77
CA GLN A 585 0.03 -7.89 10.90
C GLN A 585 0.54 -9.22 10.30
N SER A 586 -0.38 -10.01 9.75
CA SER A 586 -0.03 -11.27 9.11
C SER A 586 0.50 -11.10 7.67
N GLU A 587 0.97 -12.19 7.07
CA GLU A 587 1.39 -12.23 5.66
C GLU A 587 0.20 -12.11 4.69
N GLN A 588 -1.03 -12.25 5.16
CA GLN A 588 -2.27 -12.15 4.39
C GLN A 588 -2.86 -10.74 4.39
N GLU A 589 -2.19 -9.79 5.03
CA GLU A 589 -2.66 -8.40 5.17
C GLU A 589 -1.71 -7.43 4.47
N ASN A 590 -2.21 -6.71 3.45
CA ASN A 590 -1.51 -5.53 2.95
C ASN A 590 -1.63 -4.40 3.98
N CYS A 591 -0.53 -3.72 4.24
CA CYS A 591 -0.49 -2.65 5.21
C CYS A 591 0.61 -1.64 4.86
N VAL A 592 0.23 -0.41 4.62
CA VAL A 592 1.09 0.79 4.50
C VAL A 592 0.23 2.01 4.82
N GLY A 593 0.85 3.17 5.09
CA GLY A 593 0.12 4.43 5.22
C GLY A 593 -0.61 4.80 3.93
N HIS A 594 -1.89 5.16 4.03
CA HIS A 594 -2.72 5.59 2.90
C HIS A 594 -3.42 6.92 3.24
N ASN A 595 -4.61 7.21 2.71
CA ASN A 595 -5.22 8.53 2.86
C ASN A 595 -5.86 8.74 4.24
N GLY A 596 -5.74 9.96 4.75
CA GLY A 596 -6.26 10.36 6.05
C GLY A 596 -6.58 11.84 6.12
N SER A 597 -7.10 12.29 7.27
CA SER A 597 -7.39 13.71 7.51
C SER A 597 -7.14 14.14 8.94
N LEU A 598 -7.02 15.45 9.15
CA LEU A 598 -6.99 16.03 10.48
C LEU A 598 -8.32 15.81 11.22
N ILE A 599 -8.23 15.53 12.51
CA ILE A 599 -9.32 15.67 13.46
C ILE A 599 -9.13 17.02 14.14
N PRO A 600 -10.03 17.99 13.95
CA PRO A 600 -9.81 19.38 14.34
C PRO A 600 -10.01 19.59 15.85
N VAL A 601 -9.11 19.05 16.66
CA VAL A 601 -9.05 19.33 18.10
C VAL A 601 -8.37 20.67 18.30
N PRO A 602 -8.97 21.62 19.07
CA PRO A 602 -8.34 22.91 19.27
C PRO A 602 -6.96 22.79 19.89
N GLY A 603 -5.94 23.41 19.29
CA GLY A 603 -4.57 23.46 19.80
C GLY A 603 -3.78 22.15 19.68
N ARG A 604 -4.28 21.15 18.97
CA ARG A 604 -3.58 19.88 18.75
C ARG A 604 -3.60 19.46 17.29
N ASP A 605 -2.57 18.75 16.89
CA ASP A 605 -2.44 18.15 15.58
C ASP A 605 -2.77 16.64 15.69
N ILE A 606 -4.05 16.31 15.51
CA ILE A 606 -4.56 14.93 15.57
C ILE A 606 -4.91 14.51 14.15
N PHE A 607 -4.49 13.30 13.76
CA PHE A 607 -4.72 12.76 12.42
C PHE A 607 -5.39 11.39 12.49
N VAL A 608 -6.34 11.13 11.60
CA VAL A 608 -6.88 9.79 11.35
C VAL A 608 -6.32 9.28 10.03
N GLN A 609 -5.84 8.05 10.02
CA GLN A 609 -5.11 7.42 8.93
C GLN A 609 -5.68 6.05 8.60
N ALA A 610 -5.81 5.77 7.30
CA ALA A 610 -6.06 4.42 6.77
C ALA A 610 -4.74 3.67 6.57
N TRP A 611 -4.74 2.35 6.87
CA TRP A 611 -3.59 1.45 6.74
C TRP A 611 -3.93 0.18 5.93
N HIS A 612 -4.80 0.29 4.95
CA HIS A 612 -5.34 -0.87 4.25
C HIS A 612 -5.89 -1.93 5.22
N GLN A 613 -5.48 -3.22 5.11
CA GLN A 613 -5.92 -4.25 6.05
C GLN A 613 -5.33 -4.08 7.46
N GLY A 614 -4.37 -3.21 7.69
CA GLY A 614 -3.92 -2.79 9.02
C GLY A 614 -4.90 -1.85 9.75
N GLY A 615 -6.07 -1.59 9.17
CA GLY A 615 -7.15 -0.89 9.84
C GLY A 615 -7.06 0.64 9.77
N VAL A 616 -7.54 1.29 10.80
CA VAL A 616 -7.58 2.75 10.97
C VAL A 616 -6.89 3.12 12.28
N SER A 617 -5.94 4.03 12.22
CA SER A 617 -5.30 4.64 13.39
C SER A 617 -5.69 6.10 13.56
N VAL A 618 -5.81 6.55 14.80
CA VAL A 618 -5.80 7.98 15.16
C VAL A 618 -4.55 8.24 15.96
N PHE A 619 -3.75 9.22 15.56
CA PHE A 619 -2.53 9.56 16.25
C PHE A 619 -2.37 11.07 16.43
N ASP A 620 -1.66 11.43 17.48
CA ASP A 620 -1.29 12.79 17.85
C ASP A 620 0.15 13.06 17.39
N PHE A 621 0.34 14.09 16.59
CA PHE A 621 1.66 14.60 16.16
C PHE A 621 1.86 16.08 16.52
N THR A 622 1.18 16.54 17.58
CA THR A 622 1.35 17.89 18.12
C THR A 622 2.84 18.14 18.44
N ASP A 623 3.50 17.15 19.04
CA ASP A 623 4.96 17.06 19.02
C ASP A 623 5.38 16.27 17.79
N SER A 624 5.90 16.98 16.77
CA SER A 624 6.31 16.36 15.51
C SER A 624 7.47 15.37 15.65
N ALA A 625 8.22 15.40 16.76
CA ALA A 625 9.31 14.46 17.03
C ALA A 625 8.86 13.16 17.71
N HIS A 626 7.68 13.15 18.37
CA HIS A 626 7.20 12.04 19.17
C HIS A 626 5.70 11.77 18.94
N PRO A 627 5.29 11.34 17.74
CA PRO A 627 3.89 11.02 17.45
C PRO A 627 3.44 9.80 18.25
N VAL A 628 2.17 9.81 18.71
CA VAL A 628 1.60 8.76 19.56
C VAL A 628 0.26 8.30 19.03
N GLU A 629 0.05 6.98 18.86
CA GLU A 629 -1.26 6.42 18.58
C GLU A 629 -2.21 6.56 19.78
N ILE A 630 -3.40 7.08 19.55
CA ILE A 630 -4.38 7.39 20.60
C ILE A 630 -5.69 6.64 20.47
N ALA A 631 -6.00 6.14 19.28
CA ALA A 631 -7.17 5.30 19.03
C ALA A 631 -6.94 4.45 17.78
N PHE A 632 -7.62 3.31 17.67
CA PHE A 632 -7.57 2.47 16.47
C PHE A 632 -8.84 1.61 16.32
N PHE A 633 -9.08 1.17 15.10
CA PHE A 633 -9.92 0.05 14.74
C PHE A 633 -9.18 -0.81 13.73
N ASP A 634 -9.24 -2.12 13.92
CA ASP A 634 -8.68 -3.09 12.99
C ASP A 634 -9.60 -4.28 12.82
N ARG A 635 -9.54 -4.87 11.65
CA ARG A 635 -10.32 -6.05 11.28
C ARG A 635 -9.38 -7.02 10.59
N GLY A 636 -9.34 -8.26 11.04
CA GLY A 636 -8.43 -9.28 10.55
C GLY A 636 -8.51 -9.50 9.03
N PRO A 637 -7.59 -10.27 8.46
CA PRO A 637 -7.43 -10.41 7.02
C PRO A 637 -8.72 -10.90 6.34
N ILE A 638 -8.94 -10.48 5.11
CA ILE A 638 -10.11 -10.88 4.32
C ILE A 638 -10.10 -12.39 4.05
N ASN A 639 -8.92 -12.97 3.88
CA ASN A 639 -8.72 -14.39 3.61
C ASN A 639 -7.56 -14.94 4.43
N ALA A 640 -7.73 -16.17 4.96
CA ALA A 640 -6.75 -16.82 5.82
C ALA A 640 -5.52 -17.39 5.07
N GLU A 641 -5.65 -17.66 3.77
CA GLU A 641 -4.65 -18.37 2.97
C GLU A 641 -3.95 -17.46 1.96
N HIS A 642 -4.64 -16.42 1.49
CA HIS A 642 -4.17 -15.57 0.41
C HIS A 642 -4.20 -14.10 0.80
N LEU A 643 -3.15 -13.36 0.44
CA LEU A 643 -3.18 -11.91 0.49
C LEU A 643 -4.23 -11.39 -0.50
N VAL A 644 -5.18 -10.62 0.01
CA VAL A 644 -6.16 -9.87 -0.78
C VAL A 644 -5.81 -8.39 -0.69
N LEU A 645 -5.77 -7.70 -1.82
CA LEU A 645 -5.60 -6.25 -1.83
C LEU A 645 -6.88 -5.60 -1.28
N GLY A 646 -6.94 -5.36 0.00
CA GLY A 646 -8.15 -4.91 0.70
C GLY A 646 -7.85 -3.96 1.85
N GLY A 647 -8.83 -3.79 2.72
CA GLY A 647 -8.74 -2.88 3.85
C GLY A 647 -9.10 -1.45 3.50
N TYR A 648 -8.70 -0.49 4.32
CA TYR A 648 -9.14 0.89 4.21
C TYR A 648 -8.32 1.68 3.19
N TRP A 649 -9.03 2.27 2.19
CA TRP A 649 -8.46 3.22 1.23
C TRP A 649 -8.25 4.59 1.86
N SER A 650 -9.27 5.09 2.56
CA SER A 650 -9.22 6.39 3.22
C SER A 650 -10.01 6.40 4.53
N ALA A 651 -9.60 7.26 5.46
CA ALA A 651 -10.28 7.51 6.72
C ALA A 651 -10.34 9.02 6.99
N TYR A 652 -11.56 9.58 7.00
CA TYR A 652 -11.76 11.03 7.09
C TYR A 652 -12.67 11.45 8.24
N TRP A 653 -12.29 12.54 8.90
CA TRP A 653 -13.13 13.21 9.86
C TRP A 653 -14.10 14.16 9.15
N TYR A 654 -15.39 13.98 9.42
CA TYR A 654 -16.41 14.90 8.96
C TYR A 654 -17.56 15.00 9.97
N ALA A 655 -17.92 16.24 10.35
CA ALA A 655 -19.09 16.55 11.21
C ALA A 655 -19.16 15.70 12.49
N GLY A 656 -18.04 15.49 13.17
CA GLY A 656 -17.98 14.76 14.46
C GLY A 656 -17.93 13.23 14.32
N ARG A 657 -17.65 12.71 13.13
CA ARG A 657 -17.51 11.28 12.85
C ARG A 657 -16.26 11.01 12.03
N ILE A 658 -15.78 9.77 12.10
CA ILE A 658 -14.77 9.23 11.20
C ILE A 658 -15.51 8.29 10.24
N TYR A 659 -15.33 8.52 8.95
CA TYR A 659 -15.80 7.66 7.87
C TYR A 659 -14.58 6.99 7.24
N ALA A 660 -14.65 5.68 7.04
CA ALA A 660 -13.55 4.91 6.48
C ALA A 660 -14.04 4.05 5.31
N SER A 661 -13.55 4.36 4.12
CA SER A 661 -13.85 3.63 2.88
C SER A 661 -13.01 2.36 2.85
N GLU A 662 -13.66 1.23 2.98
CA GLU A 662 -13.05 -0.09 2.92
C GLU A 662 -13.21 -0.64 1.51
N ILE A 663 -12.12 -1.09 0.92
CA ILE A 663 -11.96 -1.45 -0.49
C ILE A 663 -13.02 -2.48 -0.93
N PHE A 664 -13.18 -3.56 -0.16
CA PHE A 664 -14.09 -4.66 -0.51
C PHE A 664 -15.25 -4.84 0.46
N ARG A 665 -15.10 -4.46 1.73
CA ARG A 665 -16.16 -4.65 2.73
C ARG A 665 -17.17 -3.49 2.76
N GLY A 666 -16.80 -2.28 2.26
CA GLY A 666 -17.73 -1.16 2.08
C GLY A 666 -17.37 0.10 2.85
N LEU A 667 -18.20 0.55 3.79
CA LEU A 667 -18.03 1.81 4.52
C LEU A 667 -18.27 1.61 6.02
N ASP A 668 -17.28 1.94 6.80
CA ASP A 668 -17.38 1.98 8.27
C ASP A 668 -17.52 3.43 8.77
N THR A 669 -18.29 3.60 9.84
CA THR A 669 -18.45 4.89 10.53
C THR A 669 -18.09 4.72 12.00
N PHE A 670 -17.25 5.62 12.50
CA PHE A 670 -16.81 5.59 13.89
C PHE A 670 -17.05 6.93 14.61
N ARG A 671 -17.04 6.86 15.93
CA ARG A 671 -17.03 8.02 16.84
C ARG A 671 -15.87 7.87 17.84
N LEU A 672 -15.15 8.95 18.07
CA LEU A 672 -14.15 9.02 19.14
C LEU A 672 -14.82 8.85 20.52
N LEU A 673 -14.14 8.14 21.41
CA LEU A 673 -14.49 8.01 22.82
C LEU A 673 -13.51 8.78 23.70
N PRO A 674 -13.98 9.35 24.83
CA PRO A 674 -13.08 9.95 25.81
C PRO A 674 -12.07 8.92 26.32
N SER A 675 -10.83 9.37 26.52
CA SER A 675 -9.71 8.54 26.97
C SER A 675 -8.69 9.37 27.76
N LYS A 676 -7.60 8.75 28.19
CA LYS A 676 -6.46 9.48 28.77
C LYS A 676 -5.79 10.44 27.76
N PHE A 677 -6.02 10.26 26.46
CA PHE A 677 -5.42 11.06 25.40
C PHE A 677 -6.31 12.22 24.93
N LEU A 678 -7.63 12.02 24.92
CA LEU A 678 -8.62 13.02 24.49
C LEU A 678 -9.77 13.07 25.49
N SER A 679 -10.07 14.27 26.00
CA SER A 679 -11.20 14.50 26.87
C SER A 679 -12.54 14.58 26.09
N GLU A 680 -13.65 14.45 26.81
CA GLU A 680 -15.00 14.69 26.25
C GLU A 680 -15.13 16.09 25.67
N ASN A 681 -14.53 17.10 26.31
CA ASN A 681 -14.58 18.49 25.82
C ASN A 681 -13.76 18.67 24.55
N GLU A 682 -12.61 18.01 24.42
CA GLU A 682 -11.78 18.06 23.19
C GLU A 682 -12.54 17.43 22.01
N ILE A 683 -13.18 16.27 22.21
CA ILE A 683 -13.99 15.61 21.18
C ILE A 683 -15.21 16.45 20.80
N ALA A 684 -15.90 17.02 21.78
CA ALA A 684 -17.03 17.90 21.54
C ALA A 684 -16.64 19.20 20.82
N ALA A 685 -15.49 19.78 21.15
CA ALA A 685 -14.93 20.95 20.47
C ALA A 685 -14.54 20.63 19.03
N ALA A 686 -13.94 19.47 18.77
CA ALA A 686 -13.64 19.00 17.41
C ALA A 686 -14.92 18.86 16.55
N ALA A 687 -16.02 18.39 17.14
CA ALA A 687 -17.29 18.27 16.44
C ALA A 687 -17.96 19.63 16.10
N LEU A 688 -17.57 20.71 16.79
CA LEU A 688 -18.01 22.08 16.52
C LEU A 688 -17.12 22.83 15.52
N ALA A 689 -16.06 22.22 15.07
CA ALA A 689 -15.12 22.84 14.15
C ALA A 689 -15.78 23.28 12.84
N GLN A 690 -15.49 24.49 12.39
CA GLN A 690 -16.09 25.09 11.20
C GLN A 690 -15.32 24.65 9.94
N GLN A 691 -15.71 23.53 9.37
CA GLN A 691 -15.12 22.95 8.16
C GLN A 691 -15.75 23.49 6.85
N GLY A 692 -16.59 24.55 6.91
CA GLY A 692 -17.28 25.10 5.75
C GLY A 692 -18.35 24.18 5.14
N GLY A 693 -18.75 23.11 5.84
CA GLY A 693 -19.75 22.13 5.38
C GLY A 693 -19.28 21.29 4.18
N ARG A 694 -17.98 21.22 3.90
CA ARG A 694 -17.38 20.43 2.83
C ARG A 694 -16.05 19.81 3.29
N SER A 695 -15.72 18.67 2.69
CA SER A 695 -14.39 18.09 2.78
C SER A 695 -14.11 17.33 1.49
N ASN A 696 -13.07 17.70 0.78
CA ASN A 696 -12.57 17.00 -0.39
C ASN A 696 -11.22 16.37 -0.05
N PRO A 697 -10.91 15.21 -0.62
CA PRO A 697 -9.56 14.68 -0.53
C PRO A 697 -8.55 15.73 -0.98
N GLN A 698 -7.41 15.79 -0.30
CA GLN A 698 -6.27 16.64 -0.67
C GLN A 698 -6.59 18.14 -0.83
N GLN A 699 -7.75 18.62 -0.35
CA GLN A 699 -8.06 20.04 -0.24
C GLN A 699 -8.19 20.42 1.22
N GLN A 700 -7.25 21.21 1.73
CA GLN A 700 -7.24 21.67 3.12
C GLN A 700 -7.47 23.18 3.21
N PHE A 701 -8.01 23.59 4.33
CA PHE A 701 -8.23 25.00 4.69
C PHE A 701 -8.15 25.14 6.21
N PRO A 702 -7.79 26.34 6.74
CA PRO A 702 -7.76 26.55 8.19
C PRO A 702 -9.13 26.34 8.81
N VAL A 703 -9.19 25.46 9.78
CA VAL A 703 -10.41 25.20 10.54
C VAL A 703 -10.39 26.06 11.78
N THR A 704 -11.55 26.67 12.10
CA THR A 704 -11.76 27.48 13.28
C THR A 704 -12.88 26.93 14.14
N TRP A 705 -12.94 27.39 15.37
CA TRP A 705 -13.96 26.95 16.34
C TRP A 705 -14.83 28.14 16.73
N PRO A 706 -16.14 27.92 16.98
CA PRO A 706 -17.01 28.97 17.52
C PRO A 706 -16.58 29.32 18.96
N ALA A 707 -16.94 30.50 19.40
CA ALA A 707 -16.70 30.95 20.77
C ALA A 707 -17.69 30.28 21.75
N GLU A 708 -17.54 28.96 21.90
CA GLU A 708 -18.40 28.15 22.77
C GLU A 708 -17.62 27.70 24.03
N PRO A 709 -18.27 27.60 25.19
CA PRO A 709 -17.59 27.20 26.44
C PRO A 709 -16.84 25.87 26.39
N VAL A 710 -17.29 24.93 25.56
CA VAL A 710 -16.65 23.63 25.41
C VAL A 710 -15.27 23.74 24.77
N VAL A 711 -15.05 24.71 23.87
CA VAL A 711 -13.75 24.97 23.25
C VAL A 711 -12.74 25.45 24.33
N ALA A 712 -13.17 26.38 25.20
CA ALA A 712 -12.32 26.81 26.30
C ALA A 712 -12.02 25.64 27.28
N ARG A 713 -13.03 24.79 27.58
CA ARG A 713 -12.80 23.60 28.42
C ARG A 713 -11.83 22.61 27.78
N ALA A 714 -11.85 22.46 26.47
CA ALA A 714 -10.90 21.60 25.78
C ALA A 714 -9.43 22.04 26.05
N TYR A 715 -9.14 23.34 25.97
CA TYR A 715 -7.82 23.85 26.35
C TYR A 715 -7.49 23.67 27.83
N ILE A 716 -8.46 23.84 28.73
CA ILE A 716 -8.27 23.59 30.16
C ILE A 716 -7.90 22.13 30.41
N ASP A 717 -8.61 21.19 29.79
CA ASP A 717 -8.34 19.76 29.94
C ASP A 717 -6.94 19.38 29.42
N GLN A 718 -6.45 20.05 28.36
CA GLN A 718 -5.08 19.86 27.85
C GLN A 718 -4.05 20.34 28.88
N LEU A 719 -4.23 21.55 29.42
CA LEU A 719 -3.32 22.11 30.43
C LEU A 719 -3.30 21.26 31.72
N GLU A 720 -4.45 20.69 32.12
CA GLU A 720 -4.52 19.77 33.26
C GLU A 720 -3.75 18.47 32.97
N ARG A 721 -3.93 17.90 31.82
CA ARG A 721 -3.25 16.66 31.40
C ARG A 721 -1.74 16.84 31.30
N ASP A 722 -1.27 18.00 30.82
CA ASP A 722 0.14 18.33 30.67
C ASP A 722 0.80 18.80 31.98
N GLY A 723 0.03 18.92 33.08
CA GLY A 723 0.52 19.42 34.36
C GLY A 723 0.96 20.89 34.31
N ALA A 724 0.53 21.64 33.32
CA ALA A 724 0.95 23.01 33.04
C ALA A 724 0.18 24.07 33.85
N PHE A 725 -0.75 23.66 34.73
CA PHE A 725 -1.47 24.60 35.58
C PHE A 725 -0.59 25.12 36.73
N PRO A 726 -0.40 26.45 36.86
CA PRO A 726 0.09 27.02 38.10
C PRO A 726 -0.90 26.70 39.24
N ALA A 727 -0.44 26.06 40.29
CA ALA A 727 -1.27 25.60 41.41
C ALA A 727 -2.22 26.68 42.00
N GLU A 728 -1.86 27.96 41.85
CA GLU A 728 -2.64 29.12 42.29
C GLU A 728 -3.84 29.43 41.39
N ARG A 729 -3.84 29.02 40.09
CA ARG A 729 -4.90 29.28 39.13
C ARG A 729 -5.91 28.13 38.97
N GLU A 730 -5.56 26.92 39.37
CA GLU A 730 -6.42 25.73 39.25
C GLU A 730 -7.79 25.92 39.89
N GLY A 731 -7.83 26.46 41.12
CA GLY A 731 -9.08 26.75 41.85
C GLY A 731 -9.95 27.85 41.22
N THR A 732 -9.35 28.78 40.48
CA THR A 732 -10.08 29.90 39.82
C THR A 732 -10.70 29.46 38.50
N LEU A 733 -10.01 28.68 37.70
CA LEU A 733 -10.50 28.17 36.42
C LEU A 733 -11.55 27.08 36.62
N ARG A 734 -11.40 26.19 37.60
CA ARG A 734 -12.45 25.23 37.97
C ARG A 734 -13.74 25.90 38.47
N ARG A 735 -13.66 27.07 39.10
CA ARG A 735 -14.83 27.86 39.52
C ARG A 735 -15.49 28.61 38.39
N ALA A 736 -14.77 29.00 37.35
CA ALA A 736 -15.34 29.60 36.15
C ALA A 736 -16.13 28.56 35.30
N GLY A 737 -15.74 27.29 35.35
CA GLY A 737 -16.42 26.21 34.64
C GLY A 737 -17.90 25.99 34.95
N PRO A 738 -18.37 26.03 36.25
CA PRO A 738 -19.79 25.88 36.60
C PRO A 738 -20.67 27.08 36.22
N CYS A 739 -20.11 28.28 36.08
CA CYS A 739 -20.87 29.48 35.71
C CYS A 739 -21.48 29.41 34.31
N TYR A 740 -21.05 28.50 33.48
CA TYR A 740 -21.57 28.29 32.12
C TYR A 740 -22.64 27.21 32.01
N ARG A 741 -23.17 26.67 33.13
CA ARG A 741 -24.20 25.63 33.14
C ARG A 741 -25.64 26.14 33.09
N THR A 742 -25.88 27.43 33.14
CA THR A 742 -27.24 28.02 33.05
C THR A 742 -27.47 28.66 31.68
N PRO A 743 -28.64 28.51 31.04
CA PRO A 743 -28.97 29.26 29.84
C PRO A 743 -29.13 30.72 30.23
N VAL A 744 -28.12 31.52 29.96
CA VAL A 744 -28.14 32.95 30.25
C VAL A 744 -28.86 33.67 29.14
N GLU A 745 -29.98 34.23 29.47
CA GLU A 745 -30.62 35.35 28.78
C GLU A 745 -29.59 36.45 28.45
N ARG A 746 -29.48 36.75 27.17
CA ARG A 746 -28.97 37.96 26.52
C ARG A 746 -28.36 39.03 27.43
N ARG A 747 -27.05 39.06 27.58
CA ARG A 747 -26.14 40.21 27.71
C ARG A 747 -24.83 39.87 28.38
N ALA A 748 -23.93 39.20 27.68
CA ALA A 748 -22.50 39.26 27.97
C ALA A 748 -21.72 39.10 26.65
N ARG A 749 -21.74 40.13 25.84
CA ARG A 749 -21.07 40.14 24.52
C ARG A 749 -19.57 40.37 24.57
N PHE A 750 -18.96 40.56 25.73
CA PHE A 750 -17.57 41.03 25.80
C PHE A 750 -16.60 40.19 26.65
N GLU A 751 -17.05 39.30 27.53
CA GLU A 751 -16.10 38.59 28.41
C GLU A 751 -15.63 37.23 27.88
N THR A 752 -16.38 36.57 26.99
CA THR A 752 -16.04 35.23 26.47
C THR A 752 -14.94 35.27 25.43
N GLY A 753 -14.87 36.32 24.61
CA GLY A 753 -13.81 36.52 23.62
C GLY A 753 -12.44 36.82 24.25
N GLU A 754 -12.42 37.65 25.29
CA GLU A 754 -11.17 37.97 26.02
C GLU A 754 -10.65 36.79 26.85
N SER A 755 -11.52 35.97 27.45
CA SER A 755 -11.10 34.81 28.21
C SER A 755 -10.52 33.70 27.34
N ALA A 756 -11.13 33.42 26.19
CA ALA A 756 -10.59 32.45 25.23
C ALA A 756 -9.28 32.92 24.57
N GLN A 757 -9.18 34.23 24.28
CA GLN A 757 -7.94 34.82 23.75
C GLN A 757 -6.83 34.88 24.83
N ARG A 758 -7.14 35.10 26.11
CA ARG A 758 -6.16 35.04 27.19
C ARG A 758 -5.65 33.64 27.45
N VAL A 759 -6.54 32.63 27.46
CA VAL A 759 -6.12 31.22 27.60
C VAL A 759 -5.21 30.81 26.44
N ARG A 760 -5.49 31.27 25.22
CA ARG A 760 -4.65 31.01 24.06
C ARG A 760 -3.30 31.73 24.13
N ALA A 761 -3.29 32.99 24.57
CA ALA A 761 -2.05 33.75 24.78
C ALA A 761 -1.19 33.14 25.91
N ASP A 762 -1.82 32.71 27.00
CA ASP A 762 -1.12 32.03 28.11
C ASP A 762 -0.57 30.65 27.68
N THR A 763 -1.23 29.92 26.75
CA THR A 763 -0.71 28.66 26.20
C THR A 763 0.46 28.87 25.25
N ASP A 764 0.41 29.91 24.42
CA ASP A 764 1.50 30.23 23.51
C ASP A 764 2.73 30.77 24.26
N GLU A 765 2.52 31.48 25.39
CA GLU A 765 3.60 31.99 26.26
C GLU A 765 4.24 30.88 27.14
N ILE A 766 3.52 29.79 27.45
CA ILE A 766 4.03 28.63 28.20
C ILE A 766 4.75 27.63 27.25
N ARG A 767 4.46 27.65 25.96
CA ARG A 767 5.13 26.81 24.97
C ARG A 767 6.41 27.43 24.37
N GLN A 768 6.68 28.71 24.60
CA GLN A 768 7.98 29.33 24.35
C GLN A 768 8.88 29.24 25.60
#